data_38b917d104385943ec42494e1d190481
#
_entry.id   38b917d104385943ec42494e1d190481
#
_cell.length_a   1.000
_cell.length_b   1.000
_cell.length_c   1.000
_cell.angle_alpha   90.00
_cell.angle_beta   90.00
_cell.angle_gamma   90.00
#
_symmetry.space_group_name_H-M   'P 1'
#
loop_
_entity.id
_entity.type
_entity.pdbx_description
1 polymer ?
#
loop_
_entity_poly.entity_id
_entity_poly.type
_entity_poly.pdbx_seq_one_letter_code
_entity_poly.pdbx_strand_id
1 'polypeptide(L)'
;MAEKLISKIPEGPLSEKWTKHKSQLRVVNPGNKRKLEIIVIGTGLGGASAAASLGELGYNVKVFCISDSPRRAHSIAAQGGINAAKNYQNDNDSVYRLFYETIKGGDYRSREANVYRLAEVSGNIIDQCVAQGVPFAREYGGMLANRSFGGAQVSRTFYARGQTGQQLLLGAYAALNRQIAEGTVKSYPRHEMLDVVLINGEAKGIIARNLVTGEIERFGAHAVVIASGGYGNTYFLSTNAMNSNGSAAWQCYKKGAYFANPCFAQIHPTCIPVHGDQQSKLTLMSESLRNDGRIWVPKKMEDVKKLRNGEIKPNDIKEEDRDYYLERRYPAFGNLVPRDVASRAAKERCDAGFGVNKTGLAVFLDFRTAIERLGVDKIRERYGNLFQMYQKITDTDPYKEPMMIYPAIHYTMGGLWVDYNLQTTIPGLYAIGEANFSDHGGNRLGASALMQGLADGYFILPYTIGDYLATQFKNPKTDTGAPEFEEAEKAVRAKIDRLMSIKGHHTVDELHKKLGHIMWEYVGMARNEAGLKKAIELIQELRKEFWSDVYVAGDKDNFNQELEKALRLADFLEIGELMARDALHRKESCGGHFREEMQTEDGETKRDDEHFMYVAAWEYKGADKEPELHKEPLLYENIKIATRNYKD
;
A
#
# COMPACT_ATOMS: atom_id res chain seq x y z
N MET A 1 -9.45 -29.80 -9.86
CA MET A 1 -8.43 -28.83 -9.38
C MET A 1 -8.81 -27.36 -9.59
N ALA A 2 -10.08 -27.02 -9.80
CA ALA A 2 -10.54 -25.65 -10.10
C ALA A 2 -11.13 -24.89 -8.89
N GLU A 3 -10.95 -25.36 -7.66
CA GLU A 3 -11.76 -24.90 -6.51
C GLU A 3 -11.06 -23.94 -5.54
N LYS A 4 -9.80 -23.50 -5.80
CA LYS A 4 -9.09 -22.64 -4.85
C LYS A 4 -9.47 -21.15 -4.91
N LEU A 5 -9.96 -20.66 -6.06
CA LEU A 5 -10.36 -19.25 -6.26
C LEU A 5 -11.86 -19.03 -6.11
N ILE A 6 -12.45 -19.53 -5.03
CA ILE A 6 -13.85 -19.24 -4.71
C ILE A 6 -13.89 -17.97 -3.85
N SER A 7 -14.41 -16.88 -4.40
CA SER A 7 -14.48 -15.58 -3.72
C SER A 7 -15.42 -15.56 -2.50
N LYS A 8 -16.31 -16.55 -2.39
CA LYS A 8 -17.31 -16.67 -1.31
C LYS A 8 -18.21 -15.42 -1.12
N ILE A 9 -18.41 -14.68 -2.20
CA ILE A 9 -19.33 -13.55 -2.20
C ILE A 9 -20.75 -14.08 -2.02
N PRO A 10 -21.52 -13.60 -1.02
CA PRO A 10 -22.88 -14.04 -0.80
C PRO A 10 -23.81 -13.60 -1.93
N GLU A 11 -24.87 -14.37 -2.15
CA GLU A 11 -25.93 -14.03 -3.09
C GLU A 11 -26.84 -12.92 -2.56
N GLY A 12 -27.67 -12.34 -3.43
CA GLY A 12 -28.68 -11.35 -3.11
C GLY A 12 -28.27 -9.91 -3.44
N PRO A 13 -29.13 -8.94 -3.07
CA PRO A 13 -28.90 -7.52 -3.36
C PRO A 13 -27.61 -7.00 -2.75
N LEU A 14 -26.89 -6.15 -3.47
CA LEU A 14 -25.59 -5.61 -3.08
C LEU A 14 -25.61 -4.97 -1.68
N SER A 15 -26.64 -4.18 -1.39
CA SER A 15 -26.83 -3.50 -0.10
C SER A 15 -27.13 -4.41 1.09
N GLU A 16 -27.45 -5.67 0.85
CA GLU A 16 -27.81 -6.62 1.91
C GLU A 16 -26.73 -7.71 2.13
N LYS A 17 -25.81 -7.86 1.15
CA LYS A 17 -24.83 -8.95 1.16
C LYS A 17 -24.05 -9.05 2.47
N TRP A 18 -23.50 -7.94 2.95
CA TRP A 18 -22.68 -7.94 4.16
C TRP A 18 -23.51 -8.22 5.42
N THR A 19 -24.67 -7.58 5.56
CA THR A 19 -25.55 -7.78 6.72
C THR A 19 -26.06 -9.21 6.82
N LYS A 20 -26.50 -9.78 5.69
CA LYS A 20 -26.91 -11.19 5.62
C LYS A 20 -25.75 -12.14 5.92
N HIS A 21 -24.59 -11.88 5.32
CA HIS A 21 -23.40 -12.71 5.54
C HIS A 21 -23.02 -12.74 7.02
N LYS A 22 -22.91 -11.59 7.68
CA LYS A 22 -22.61 -11.51 9.11
C LYS A 22 -23.59 -12.33 9.97
N SER A 23 -24.88 -12.28 9.64
CA SER A 23 -25.89 -12.99 10.40
C SER A 23 -25.82 -14.52 10.27
N GLN A 24 -25.15 -15.02 9.23
CA GLN A 24 -25.00 -16.45 8.94
C GLN A 24 -23.67 -17.01 9.45
N LEU A 25 -22.70 -16.16 9.79
CA LEU A 25 -21.40 -16.60 10.30
C LEU A 25 -21.56 -17.23 11.69
N ARG A 26 -20.80 -18.29 11.92
CA ARG A 26 -20.73 -18.93 13.23
C ARG A 26 -20.06 -18.00 14.23
N VAL A 27 -20.51 -18.03 15.45
CA VAL A 27 -19.97 -17.24 16.55
C VAL A 27 -19.33 -18.16 17.58
N VAL A 28 -18.09 -17.85 17.96
CA VAL A 28 -17.41 -18.58 19.04
C VAL A 28 -18.00 -18.15 20.39
N ASN A 29 -18.40 -19.11 21.21
CA ASN A 29 -18.86 -18.83 22.56
C ASN A 29 -17.75 -18.12 23.37
N PRO A 30 -18.05 -17.08 24.17
CA PRO A 30 -17.06 -16.33 24.95
C PRO A 30 -16.13 -17.21 25.80
N GLY A 31 -16.65 -18.28 26.40
CA GLY A 31 -15.85 -19.24 27.17
C GLY A 31 -14.82 -20.00 26.33
N ASN A 32 -15.08 -20.21 25.06
CA ASN A 32 -14.16 -20.88 24.13
C ASN A 32 -13.16 -19.92 23.50
N LYS A 33 -13.47 -18.63 23.36
CA LYS A 33 -12.54 -17.64 22.80
C LYS A 33 -11.21 -17.61 23.55
N ARG A 34 -11.25 -17.74 24.88
CA ARG A 34 -10.02 -17.79 25.73
C ARG A 34 -9.10 -18.96 25.45
N LYS A 35 -9.57 -20.00 24.75
CA LYS A 35 -8.77 -21.17 24.37
C LYS A 35 -8.12 -21.03 23.00
N LEU A 36 -8.55 -20.05 22.21
CA LEU A 36 -8.13 -19.85 20.84
C LEU A 36 -7.04 -18.79 20.77
N GLU A 37 -6.00 -19.09 20.02
CA GLU A 37 -4.83 -18.23 19.82
C GLU A 37 -4.78 -17.73 18.38
N ILE A 38 -4.50 -16.44 18.21
CA ILE A 38 -4.39 -15.79 16.91
C ILE A 38 -3.03 -15.06 16.85
N ILE A 39 -2.29 -15.25 15.77
CA ILE A 39 -1.10 -14.47 15.46
C ILE A 39 -1.47 -13.36 14.48
N VAL A 40 -1.05 -12.13 14.78
CA VAL A 40 -1.18 -10.97 13.89
C VAL A 40 0.22 -10.44 13.55
N ILE A 41 0.55 -10.38 12.27
CA ILE A 41 1.83 -9.91 11.76
C ILE A 41 1.69 -8.48 11.23
N GLY A 42 2.28 -7.54 11.94
CA GLY A 42 2.22 -6.12 11.63
C GLY A 42 1.36 -5.33 12.61
N THR A 43 1.76 -4.09 12.87
CA THR A 43 1.12 -3.17 13.82
C THR A 43 0.75 -1.83 13.19
N GLY A 44 0.62 -1.79 11.87
CA GLY A 44 -0.03 -0.69 11.16
C GLY A 44 -1.52 -0.62 11.50
N LEU A 45 -2.26 0.28 10.86
CA LEU A 45 -3.70 0.43 11.15
C LEU A 45 -4.48 -0.87 11.04
N GLY A 46 -4.22 -1.69 10.02
CA GLY A 46 -4.88 -3.00 9.89
C GLY A 46 -4.55 -3.94 11.04
N GLY A 47 -3.26 -4.14 11.32
CA GLY A 47 -2.82 -5.08 12.36
C GLY A 47 -3.14 -4.63 13.78
N ALA A 48 -2.96 -3.35 14.10
CA ALA A 48 -3.28 -2.81 15.43
C ALA A 48 -4.78 -2.85 15.71
N SER A 49 -5.62 -2.47 14.74
CA SER A 49 -7.08 -2.54 14.86
C SER A 49 -7.59 -3.97 15.00
N ALA A 50 -7.05 -4.91 14.21
CA ALA A 50 -7.40 -6.32 14.30
C ALA A 50 -7.00 -6.92 15.66
N ALA A 51 -5.75 -6.72 16.09
CA ALA A 51 -5.27 -7.25 17.36
C ALA A 51 -6.05 -6.68 18.56
N ALA A 52 -6.34 -5.37 18.55
CA ALA A 52 -7.16 -4.73 19.58
C ALA A 52 -8.58 -5.32 19.63
N SER A 53 -9.24 -5.43 18.49
CA SER A 53 -10.61 -5.97 18.39
C SER A 53 -10.69 -7.43 18.80
N LEU A 54 -9.77 -8.26 18.35
CA LEU A 54 -9.74 -9.68 18.68
C LEU A 54 -9.45 -9.91 20.17
N GLY A 55 -8.53 -9.13 20.74
CA GLY A 55 -8.26 -9.15 22.18
C GLY A 55 -9.47 -8.73 23.02
N GLU A 56 -10.15 -7.66 22.62
CA GLU A 56 -11.38 -7.17 23.27
C GLU A 56 -12.52 -8.20 23.19
N LEU A 57 -12.60 -8.96 22.11
CA LEU A 57 -13.56 -10.07 21.97
C LEU A 57 -13.24 -11.29 22.86
N GLY A 58 -12.06 -11.35 23.47
CA GLY A 58 -11.66 -12.40 24.40
C GLY A 58 -10.75 -13.49 23.83
N TYR A 59 -10.23 -13.34 22.61
CA TYR A 59 -9.21 -14.22 22.05
C TYR A 59 -7.82 -13.93 22.65
N ASN A 60 -6.92 -14.92 22.64
CA ASN A 60 -5.53 -14.72 22.94
C ASN A 60 -4.77 -14.32 21.67
N VAL A 61 -4.23 -13.13 21.64
CA VAL A 61 -3.57 -12.57 20.46
C VAL A 61 -2.07 -12.41 20.71
N LYS A 62 -1.26 -12.85 19.75
CA LYS A 62 0.17 -12.55 19.67
C LYS A 62 0.37 -11.59 18.51
N VAL A 63 0.79 -10.36 18.78
CA VAL A 63 1.02 -9.35 17.74
C VAL A 63 2.50 -9.07 17.58
N PHE A 64 2.97 -9.12 16.34
CA PHE A 64 4.38 -9.00 15.98
C PHE A 64 4.66 -7.68 15.29
N CYS A 65 5.71 -7.00 15.72
CA CYS A 65 6.15 -5.74 15.18
C CYS A 65 7.66 -5.81 14.86
N ILE A 66 8.03 -5.53 13.62
CA ILE A 66 9.43 -5.50 13.21
C ILE A 66 10.19 -4.30 13.82
N SER A 67 9.48 -3.22 14.13
CA SER A 67 10.04 -2.04 14.79
C SER A 67 10.09 -2.20 16.30
N ASP A 68 10.81 -1.30 16.96
CA ASP A 68 10.88 -1.20 18.42
C ASP A 68 9.55 -0.75 19.05
N SER A 69 8.68 -0.14 18.26
CA SER A 69 7.35 0.30 18.69
C SER A 69 6.31 0.11 17.60
N PRO A 70 5.10 -0.35 17.95
CA PRO A 70 3.95 -0.39 17.05
C PRO A 70 3.65 0.93 16.34
N ARG A 71 3.99 2.05 16.96
CA ARG A 71 3.78 3.41 16.41
C ARG A 71 4.66 3.77 15.22
N ARG A 72 5.64 2.92 14.86
CA ARG A 72 6.54 3.15 13.71
C ARG A 72 6.09 2.50 12.43
N ALA A 73 4.88 1.97 12.38
CA ALA A 73 4.30 1.43 11.15
C ALA A 73 4.14 2.52 10.08
N HIS A 74 4.19 2.13 8.82
CA HIS A 74 4.09 3.08 7.69
C HIS A 74 2.83 3.95 7.73
N SER A 75 1.73 3.47 8.31
CA SER A 75 0.48 4.23 8.49
C SER A 75 0.68 5.62 9.09
N ILE A 76 1.74 5.81 9.92
CA ILE A 76 2.08 7.11 10.53
C ILE A 76 2.41 8.19 9.49
N ALA A 77 2.89 7.79 8.30
CA ALA A 77 3.34 8.71 7.26
C ALA A 77 2.19 9.28 6.41
N ALA A 78 0.97 8.76 6.52
CA ALA A 78 -0.17 9.25 5.75
C ALA A 78 -0.65 10.60 6.26
N GLN A 79 -0.78 11.58 5.37
CA GLN A 79 -1.02 12.99 5.72
C GLN A 79 -2.41 13.47 5.33
N GLY A 80 -2.92 13.00 4.18
CA GLY A 80 -4.03 13.61 3.47
C GLY A 80 -5.39 13.51 4.17
N GLY A 81 -5.76 12.35 4.63
CA GLY A 81 -7.08 12.12 5.24
C GLY A 81 -7.57 10.69 5.08
N ILE A 82 -8.81 10.48 5.49
CA ILE A 82 -9.54 9.22 5.39
C ILE A 82 -10.95 9.47 4.84
N ASN A 83 -11.35 8.70 3.82
CA ASN A 83 -12.68 8.80 3.23
C ASN A 83 -13.75 8.12 4.08
N ALA A 84 -14.95 8.71 4.08
CA ALA A 84 -16.15 8.07 4.59
C ALA A 84 -17.40 8.67 3.93
N ALA A 85 -18.39 7.82 3.65
CA ALA A 85 -19.65 8.21 3.02
C ALA A 85 -20.65 8.74 4.07
N LYS A 86 -20.37 9.91 4.66
CA LYS A 86 -21.23 10.55 5.68
C LYS A 86 -22.10 11.71 5.18
N ASN A 87 -21.81 12.21 3.99
CA ASN A 87 -22.57 13.32 3.38
C ASN A 87 -22.75 14.56 4.30
N TYR A 88 -21.74 14.93 5.07
CA TYR A 88 -21.82 16.05 6.02
C TYR A 88 -21.98 17.42 5.34
N GLN A 89 -21.47 17.58 4.11
CA GLN A 89 -21.62 18.82 3.33
C GLN A 89 -22.91 18.86 2.52
N ASN A 90 -23.72 17.79 2.56
CA ASN A 90 -24.94 17.68 1.77
C ASN A 90 -24.73 17.93 0.26
N ASP A 91 -23.60 17.43 -0.25
CA ASP A 91 -23.17 17.55 -1.65
C ASP A 91 -23.46 16.28 -2.46
N ASN A 92 -24.51 15.54 -2.05
CA ASN A 92 -24.99 14.31 -2.65
C ASN A 92 -24.00 13.12 -2.56
N ASP A 93 -23.18 13.07 -1.53
CA ASP A 93 -22.40 11.89 -1.24
C ASP A 93 -23.28 10.75 -0.67
N SER A 94 -22.87 9.52 -0.90
CA SER A 94 -23.56 8.32 -0.42
C SER A 94 -22.63 7.10 -0.44
N VAL A 95 -23.06 6.02 0.23
CA VAL A 95 -22.38 4.72 0.15
C VAL A 95 -22.26 4.25 -1.31
N TYR A 96 -23.36 4.36 -2.08
CA TYR A 96 -23.35 3.97 -3.50
C TYR A 96 -22.39 4.84 -4.32
N ARG A 97 -22.32 6.15 -4.05
CA ARG A 97 -21.43 7.05 -4.77
C ARG A 97 -19.95 6.73 -4.47
N LEU A 98 -19.60 6.50 -3.19
CA LEU A 98 -18.25 6.10 -2.82
C LEU A 98 -17.87 4.75 -3.47
N PHE A 99 -18.79 3.80 -3.45
CA PHE A 99 -18.63 2.52 -4.14
C PHE A 99 -18.40 2.69 -5.65
N TYR A 100 -19.27 3.43 -6.32
CA TYR A 100 -19.16 3.70 -7.76
C TYR A 100 -17.84 4.36 -8.13
N GLU A 101 -17.47 5.42 -7.42
CA GLU A 101 -16.22 6.16 -7.68
C GLU A 101 -14.98 5.32 -7.40
N THR A 102 -15.02 4.44 -6.39
CA THR A 102 -13.93 3.51 -6.10
C THR A 102 -13.75 2.48 -7.22
N ILE A 103 -14.83 1.87 -7.70
CA ILE A 103 -14.81 0.94 -8.84
C ILE A 103 -14.29 1.63 -10.09
N LYS A 104 -14.88 2.79 -10.45
CA LYS A 104 -14.50 3.55 -11.64
C LYS A 104 -13.06 4.04 -11.56
N GLY A 105 -12.66 4.57 -10.40
CA GLY A 105 -11.30 5.03 -10.15
C GLY A 105 -10.26 3.91 -10.26
N GLY A 106 -10.63 2.70 -9.90
CA GLY A 106 -9.83 1.47 -10.02
C GLY A 106 -9.91 0.79 -11.39
N ASP A 107 -10.50 1.43 -12.38
CA ASP A 107 -10.65 0.89 -13.74
C ASP A 107 -11.34 -0.47 -13.82
N TYR A 108 -12.35 -0.69 -12.97
CA TYR A 108 -13.16 -1.92 -13.00
C TYR A 108 -12.31 -3.19 -12.87
N ARG A 109 -11.34 -3.19 -11.94
CA ARG A 109 -10.49 -4.35 -11.65
C ARG A 109 -10.57 -4.79 -10.18
N SER A 110 -11.75 -4.55 -9.55
CA SER A 110 -12.07 -4.97 -8.19
C SER A 110 -13.47 -5.59 -8.11
N ARG A 111 -13.76 -6.28 -7.01
CA ARG A 111 -15.05 -6.94 -6.79
C ARG A 111 -16.09 -5.96 -6.29
N GLU A 112 -17.26 -5.89 -6.93
CA GLU A 112 -18.37 -5.02 -6.51
C GLU A 112 -18.74 -5.20 -5.04
N ALA A 113 -18.95 -6.44 -4.61
CA ALA A 113 -19.41 -6.73 -3.25
C ALA A 113 -18.42 -6.28 -2.16
N ASN A 114 -17.13 -6.47 -2.38
CA ASN A 114 -16.08 -6.07 -1.45
C ASN A 114 -15.99 -4.55 -1.35
N VAL A 115 -16.03 -3.85 -2.49
CA VAL A 115 -15.98 -2.38 -2.53
C VAL A 115 -17.23 -1.76 -1.90
N TYR A 116 -18.41 -2.33 -2.15
CA TYR A 116 -19.64 -1.85 -1.51
C TYR A 116 -19.58 -2.01 0.00
N ARG A 117 -19.13 -3.17 0.49
CA ARG A 117 -18.92 -3.41 1.92
C ARG A 117 -17.97 -2.39 2.54
N LEU A 118 -16.86 -2.09 1.86
CA LEU A 118 -15.91 -1.07 2.31
C LEU A 118 -16.57 0.31 2.44
N ALA A 119 -17.35 0.71 1.44
CA ALA A 119 -18.09 1.98 1.46
C ALA A 119 -19.15 2.00 2.56
N GLU A 120 -19.85 0.89 2.77
CA GLU A 120 -20.89 0.74 3.80
C GLU A 120 -20.32 0.93 5.22
N VAL A 121 -19.18 0.31 5.54
CA VAL A 121 -18.59 0.41 6.88
C VAL A 121 -17.78 1.70 7.10
N SER A 122 -17.53 2.48 6.07
CA SER A 122 -16.67 3.67 6.15
C SER A 122 -17.17 4.71 7.17
N GLY A 123 -18.47 4.91 7.28
CA GLY A 123 -19.06 5.81 8.28
C GLY A 123 -18.77 5.37 9.71
N ASN A 124 -18.86 4.08 9.98
CA ASN A 124 -18.61 3.51 11.30
C ASN A 124 -17.14 3.64 11.71
N ILE A 125 -16.21 3.62 10.75
CA ILE A 125 -14.78 3.83 11.00
C ILE A 125 -14.54 5.21 11.60
N ILE A 126 -15.15 6.26 11.04
CA ILE A 126 -15.01 7.63 11.54
C ILE A 126 -15.58 7.73 12.96
N ASP A 127 -16.73 7.16 13.22
CA ASP A 127 -17.35 7.17 14.55
C ASP A 127 -16.47 6.46 15.58
N GLN A 128 -15.90 5.31 15.22
CA GLN A 128 -14.93 4.58 16.05
C GLN A 128 -13.68 5.44 16.34
N CYS A 129 -13.11 6.08 15.33
CA CYS A 129 -11.93 6.93 15.50
C CYS A 129 -12.20 8.15 16.37
N VAL A 130 -13.38 8.79 16.24
CA VAL A 130 -13.80 9.89 17.13
C VAL A 130 -13.93 9.40 18.55
N ALA A 131 -14.56 8.25 18.77
CA ALA A 131 -14.68 7.64 20.11
C ALA A 131 -13.33 7.29 20.74
N GLN A 132 -12.32 6.98 19.93
CA GLN A 132 -10.94 6.74 20.36
C GLN A 132 -10.13 8.03 20.61
N GLY A 133 -10.73 9.21 20.40
CA GLY A 133 -10.09 10.49 20.64
C GLY A 133 -9.23 11.00 19.48
N VAL A 134 -9.42 10.53 18.27
CA VAL A 134 -8.72 11.08 17.10
C VAL A 134 -9.16 12.53 16.86
N PRO A 135 -8.22 13.49 16.86
CA PRO A 135 -8.53 14.93 16.79
C PRO A 135 -8.73 15.38 15.34
N PHE A 136 -9.79 14.91 14.70
CA PHE A 136 -10.17 15.41 13.38
C PHE A 136 -10.43 16.93 13.41
N ALA A 137 -10.11 17.61 12.31
CA ALA A 137 -10.49 18.99 12.11
C ALA A 137 -12.00 19.16 12.20
N ARG A 138 -12.45 20.29 12.74
CA ARG A 138 -13.87 20.61 12.92
C ARG A 138 -14.23 21.93 12.27
N GLU A 139 -15.47 22.02 11.81
CA GLU A 139 -16.12 23.26 11.41
C GLU A 139 -16.45 24.12 12.65
N TYR A 140 -16.75 25.40 12.43
CA TYR A 140 -17.10 26.33 13.52
C TYR A 140 -18.28 25.82 14.37
N GLY A 141 -19.26 25.16 13.76
CA GLY A 141 -20.40 24.57 14.45
C GLY A 141 -20.12 23.23 15.19
N GLY A 142 -18.86 22.79 15.22
CA GLY A 142 -18.46 21.57 15.93
C GLY A 142 -18.56 20.27 15.14
N MET A 143 -19.14 20.27 13.96
CA MET A 143 -19.16 19.13 13.05
C MET A 143 -17.75 18.81 12.54
N LEU A 144 -17.50 17.56 12.20
CA LEU A 144 -16.22 17.17 11.60
C LEU A 144 -16.06 17.84 10.24
N ALA A 145 -14.94 18.51 10.03
CA ALA A 145 -14.59 19.09 8.74
C ALA A 145 -14.23 18.00 7.75
N ASN A 146 -14.68 18.15 6.52
CA ASN A 146 -14.29 17.29 5.42
C ASN A 146 -14.02 18.11 4.16
N ARG A 147 -13.33 17.48 3.21
CA ARG A 147 -12.93 18.13 1.95
C ARG A 147 -12.97 17.15 0.80
N SER A 148 -12.97 17.67 -0.43
CA SER A 148 -12.68 16.86 -1.61
C SER A 148 -11.19 16.46 -1.63
N PHE A 149 -10.91 15.35 -2.29
CA PHE A 149 -9.56 14.82 -2.42
C PHE A 149 -9.35 14.26 -3.82
N GLY A 150 -8.11 14.09 -4.26
CA GLY A 150 -7.80 13.72 -5.64
C GLY A 150 -8.62 12.53 -6.16
N GLY A 151 -9.30 12.73 -7.27
CA GLY A 151 -10.20 11.78 -7.91
C GLY A 151 -11.67 11.82 -7.44
N ALA A 152 -12.03 12.66 -6.46
CA ALA A 152 -13.40 12.84 -5.99
C ALA A 152 -13.86 14.30 -6.08
N GLN A 153 -15.09 14.52 -6.51
CA GLN A 153 -15.71 15.85 -6.61
C GLN A 153 -16.56 16.21 -5.39
N VAL A 154 -16.73 15.30 -4.45
CA VAL A 154 -17.48 15.50 -3.21
C VAL A 154 -16.58 15.57 -2.00
N SER A 155 -17.06 16.26 -0.96
CA SER A 155 -16.34 16.44 0.30
C SER A 155 -16.59 15.26 1.24
N ARG A 156 -15.78 14.23 1.16
CA ARG A 156 -15.89 13.03 2.00
C ARG A 156 -14.62 12.68 2.79
N THR A 157 -13.54 13.46 2.64
CA THR A 157 -12.27 13.17 3.28
C THR A 157 -12.16 13.89 4.61
N PHE A 158 -12.15 13.13 5.69
CA PHE A 158 -11.91 13.60 7.05
C PHE A 158 -10.41 13.64 7.31
N TYR A 159 -9.92 14.62 8.09
CA TYR A 159 -8.49 14.86 8.22
C TYR A 159 -8.10 15.50 9.55
N ALA A 160 -6.85 15.32 9.93
CA ALA A 160 -6.17 15.97 11.04
C ALA A 160 -4.93 16.75 10.52
N ARG A 161 -5.16 17.72 9.67
CA ARG A 161 -4.23 18.73 9.12
C ARG A 161 -2.77 18.27 8.96
N GLY A 162 -2.51 17.36 8.02
CA GLY A 162 -1.17 16.84 7.72
C GLY A 162 -0.68 15.71 8.65
N GLN A 163 -1.47 15.33 9.65
CA GLN A 163 -1.14 14.30 10.64
C GLN A 163 -2.17 13.18 10.72
N THR A 164 -3.00 13.00 9.70
CA THR A 164 -4.15 12.09 9.77
C THR A 164 -3.72 10.65 10.09
N GLY A 165 -2.73 10.12 9.38
CA GLY A 165 -2.22 8.76 9.63
C GLY A 165 -1.62 8.59 11.02
N GLN A 166 -0.88 9.58 11.49
CA GLN A 166 -0.32 9.57 12.84
C GLN A 166 -1.42 9.52 13.90
N GLN A 167 -2.44 10.35 13.80
CA GLN A 167 -3.50 10.43 14.78
C GLN A 167 -4.39 9.18 14.78
N LEU A 168 -4.70 8.64 13.59
CA LEU A 168 -5.41 7.37 13.46
C LEU A 168 -4.61 6.20 14.07
N LEU A 169 -3.30 6.16 13.79
CA LEU A 169 -2.43 5.11 14.34
C LEU A 169 -2.33 5.20 15.86
N LEU A 170 -2.25 6.39 16.42
CA LEU A 170 -2.27 6.60 17.87
C LEU A 170 -3.58 6.13 18.51
N GLY A 171 -4.72 6.34 17.86
CA GLY A 171 -6.01 5.81 18.29
C GLY A 171 -6.06 4.29 18.32
N ALA A 172 -5.61 3.65 17.23
CA ALA A 172 -5.53 2.19 17.16
C ALA A 172 -4.49 1.61 18.15
N TYR A 173 -3.37 2.29 18.33
CA TYR A 173 -2.34 1.94 19.32
C TYR A 173 -2.85 2.03 20.75
N ALA A 174 -3.64 3.04 21.07
CA ALA A 174 -4.26 3.17 22.40
C ALA A 174 -5.22 2.00 22.69
N ALA A 175 -6.04 1.60 21.72
CA ALA A 175 -6.91 0.44 21.82
C ALA A 175 -6.10 -0.87 21.98
N LEU A 176 -5.04 -1.04 21.19
CA LEU A 176 -4.12 -2.18 21.31
C LEU A 176 -3.46 -2.24 22.69
N ASN A 177 -2.95 -1.12 23.17
CA ASN A 177 -2.28 -1.02 24.48
C ASN A 177 -3.20 -1.39 25.64
N ARG A 178 -4.48 -1.02 25.56
CA ARG A 178 -5.47 -1.45 26.56
C ARG A 178 -5.52 -2.98 26.63
N GLN A 179 -5.58 -3.66 25.49
CA GLN A 179 -5.64 -5.12 25.45
C GLN A 179 -4.33 -5.78 25.88
N ILE A 180 -3.19 -5.15 25.65
CA ILE A 180 -1.90 -5.58 26.18
C ILE A 180 -1.90 -5.48 27.71
N ALA A 181 -2.42 -4.38 28.27
CA ALA A 181 -2.51 -4.19 29.72
C ALA A 181 -3.49 -5.18 30.37
N GLU A 182 -4.57 -5.53 29.71
CA GLU A 182 -5.54 -6.53 30.16
C GLU A 182 -5.04 -7.97 30.00
N GLY A 183 -3.94 -8.18 29.27
CA GLY A 183 -3.31 -9.49 29.08
C GLY A 183 -3.93 -10.38 27.98
N THR A 184 -4.90 -9.87 27.21
CA THR A 184 -5.49 -10.59 26.07
C THR A 184 -4.59 -10.55 24.83
N VAL A 185 -3.74 -9.53 24.72
CA VAL A 185 -2.76 -9.38 23.66
C VAL A 185 -1.35 -9.39 24.23
N LYS A 186 -0.48 -10.23 23.65
CA LYS A 186 0.96 -10.19 23.91
C LYS A 186 1.67 -9.58 22.69
N SER A 187 2.46 -8.56 22.94
CA SER A 187 3.21 -7.84 21.88
C SER A 187 4.66 -8.35 21.82
N TYR A 188 5.13 -8.54 20.59
CA TYR A 188 6.49 -8.95 20.26
C TYR A 188 7.14 -7.90 19.35
N PRO A 189 7.67 -6.78 19.92
CA PRO A 189 8.43 -5.80 19.15
C PRO A 189 9.78 -6.40 18.75
N ARG A 190 10.38 -5.87 17.69
CA ARG A 190 11.66 -6.36 17.16
C ARG A 190 11.66 -7.86 16.83
N HIS A 191 10.54 -8.35 16.31
CA HIS A 191 10.42 -9.71 15.78
C HIS A 191 9.98 -9.67 14.33
N GLU A 192 10.68 -10.39 13.48
CA GLU A 192 10.36 -10.52 12.05
C GLU A 192 9.88 -11.94 11.74
N MET A 193 8.71 -12.06 11.14
CA MET A 193 8.22 -13.33 10.62
C MET A 193 9.09 -13.76 9.42
N LEU A 194 9.69 -14.94 9.48
CA LEU A 194 10.52 -15.48 8.40
C LEU A 194 9.89 -16.66 7.67
N ASP A 195 8.90 -17.32 8.26
CA ASP A 195 8.10 -18.35 7.60
C ASP A 195 6.74 -18.54 8.27
N VAL A 196 5.77 -19.07 7.53
CA VAL A 196 4.49 -19.56 8.03
C VAL A 196 4.53 -21.08 8.12
N VAL A 197 4.01 -21.63 9.20
CA VAL A 197 3.97 -23.07 9.43
C VAL A 197 2.59 -23.62 9.16
N LEU A 198 2.51 -24.58 8.24
CA LEU A 198 1.28 -25.29 7.90
C LEU A 198 1.30 -26.69 8.51
N ILE A 199 0.20 -27.05 9.17
CA ILE A 199 -0.05 -28.42 9.65
C ILE A 199 -1.35 -28.91 8.99
N ASN A 200 -1.30 -30.02 8.30
CA ASN A 200 -2.43 -30.54 7.52
C ASN A 200 -3.02 -29.53 6.52
N GLY A 201 -2.16 -28.68 5.93
CA GLY A 201 -2.56 -27.66 4.97
C GLY A 201 -3.19 -26.40 5.57
N GLU A 202 -3.30 -26.30 6.88
CA GLU A 202 -3.83 -25.13 7.60
C GLU A 202 -2.71 -24.33 8.26
N ALA A 203 -2.84 -22.99 8.31
CA ALA A 203 -1.88 -22.14 9.00
C ALA A 203 -2.01 -22.31 10.52
N LYS A 204 -0.92 -22.73 11.16
CA LYS A 204 -0.89 -23.06 12.60
C LYS A 204 0.20 -22.35 13.39
N GLY A 205 0.99 -21.53 12.75
CA GLY A 205 2.03 -20.77 13.42
C GLY A 205 3.03 -20.12 12.48
N ILE A 206 4.08 -19.59 13.05
CA ILE A 206 5.15 -18.91 12.35
C ILE A 206 6.52 -19.28 12.92
N ILE A 207 7.55 -19.08 12.11
CA ILE A 207 8.93 -18.95 12.54
C ILE A 207 9.29 -17.46 12.50
N ALA A 208 9.81 -16.93 13.60
CA ALA A 208 10.22 -15.54 13.71
C ALA A 208 11.66 -15.42 14.18
N ARG A 209 12.33 -14.35 13.80
CA ARG A 209 13.63 -13.97 14.32
C ARG A 209 13.46 -12.82 15.31
N ASN A 210 14.01 -13.00 16.51
CA ASN A 210 14.21 -11.90 17.44
C ASN A 210 15.36 -11.03 16.91
N LEU A 211 15.06 -9.81 16.49
CA LEU A 211 16.03 -8.93 15.83
C LEU A 211 17.08 -8.36 16.79
N VAL A 212 16.85 -8.45 18.09
CA VAL A 212 17.80 -7.98 19.10
C VAL A 212 18.84 -9.07 19.42
N THR A 213 18.37 -10.29 19.61
CA THR A 213 19.24 -11.41 20.03
C THR A 213 19.73 -12.28 18.87
N GLY A 214 19.07 -12.23 17.72
CA GLY A 214 19.32 -13.13 16.59
C GLY A 214 18.65 -14.50 16.72
N GLU A 215 18.00 -14.80 17.84
CA GLU A 215 17.36 -16.09 18.07
C GLU A 215 16.21 -16.35 17.09
N ILE A 216 16.10 -17.59 16.64
CA ILE A 216 14.97 -18.08 15.84
C ILE A 216 13.99 -18.76 16.78
N GLU A 217 12.75 -18.28 16.76
CA GLU A 217 11.70 -18.70 17.68
C GLU A 217 10.49 -19.27 16.93
N ARG A 218 9.80 -20.22 17.56
CA ARG A 218 8.57 -20.85 17.05
C ARG A 218 7.36 -20.33 17.80
N PHE A 219 6.32 -19.93 17.08
CA PHE A 219 5.05 -19.48 17.66
C PHE A 219 3.89 -20.22 17.04
N GLY A 220 3.05 -20.83 17.89
CA GLY A 220 1.84 -21.54 17.48
C GLY A 220 0.59 -20.69 17.63
N ALA A 221 -0.42 -20.97 16.80
CA ALA A 221 -1.76 -20.37 16.88
C ALA A 221 -2.80 -21.24 16.15
N HIS A 222 -4.09 -20.93 16.33
CA HIS A 222 -5.18 -21.54 15.57
C HIS A 222 -5.39 -20.85 14.21
N ALA A 223 -5.03 -19.58 14.11
CA ALA A 223 -5.06 -18.79 12.87
C ALA A 223 -3.94 -17.75 12.83
N VAL A 224 -3.55 -17.35 11.62
CA VAL A 224 -2.52 -16.34 11.36
C VAL A 224 -3.09 -15.24 10.46
N VAL A 225 -2.86 -13.98 10.84
CA VAL A 225 -3.31 -12.79 10.11
C VAL A 225 -2.08 -12.01 9.64
N ILE A 226 -1.97 -11.81 8.34
CA ILE A 226 -0.93 -11.01 7.72
C ILE A 226 -1.43 -9.57 7.53
N ALA A 227 -0.77 -8.62 8.20
CA ALA A 227 -1.05 -7.19 8.16
C ALA A 227 0.25 -6.39 7.93
N SER A 228 1.15 -6.95 7.15
CA SER A 228 2.52 -6.46 6.95
C SER A 228 2.64 -5.25 6.02
N GLY A 229 1.54 -4.78 5.43
CA GLY A 229 1.56 -3.71 4.43
C GLY A 229 2.01 -4.18 3.04
N GLY A 230 2.38 -3.22 2.19
CA GLY A 230 2.72 -3.46 0.80
C GLY A 230 4.22 -3.73 0.55
N TYR A 231 4.55 -3.93 -0.73
CA TYR A 231 5.89 -4.30 -1.21
C TYR A 231 6.56 -3.21 -2.06
N GLY A 232 6.18 -1.94 -1.86
CA GLY A 232 6.72 -0.81 -2.66
C GLY A 232 8.23 -0.62 -2.54
N ASN A 233 8.86 -1.07 -1.45
CA ASN A 233 10.32 -1.02 -1.29
C ASN A 233 11.09 -1.96 -2.24
N THR A 234 10.41 -2.78 -3.03
CA THR A 234 11.00 -3.47 -4.18
C THR A 234 11.71 -2.50 -5.13
N TYR A 235 11.24 -1.27 -5.23
CA TYR A 235 11.82 -0.19 -6.04
C TYR A 235 13.02 0.50 -5.38
N PHE A 236 13.49 0.05 -4.25
CA PHE A 236 14.48 0.68 -3.37
C PHE A 236 14.02 2.04 -2.84
N LEU A 237 13.84 3.04 -3.72
CA LEU A 237 13.28 4.35 -3.36
C LEU A 237 11.76 4.35 -3.51
N SER A 238 11.07 4.52 -2.41
CA SER A 238 9.62 4.65 -2.33
C SER A 238 9.23 5.61 -1.20
N THR A 239 7.95 5.91 -1.07
CA THR A 239 7.44 6.68 0.07
C THR A 239 7.22 5.83 1.32
N ASN A 240 7.37 4.51 1.21
CA ASN A 240 7.14 3.59 2.32
C ASN A 240 8.21 3.72 3.41
N ALA A 241 7.84 3.42 4.63
CA ALA A 241 8.82 3.26 5.70
C ALA A 241 9.82 2.14 5.34
N MET A 242 11.07 2.27 5.73
CA MET A 242 12.13 1.29 5.40
C MET A 242 11.82 -0.11 5.91
N ASN A 243 11.12 -0.24 7.03
CA ASN A 243 10.70 -1.53 7.58
C ASN A 243 9.47 -2.11 6.89
N SER A 244 8.74 -1.33 6.07
CA SER A 244 7.65 -1.86 5.26
C SER A 244 8.23 -2.77 4.18
N ASN A 245 7.90 -4.03 4.25
CA ASN A 245 8.41 -5.03 3.33
C ASN A 245 7.33 -6.08 3.04
N GLY A 246 7.40 -6.71 1.90
CA GLY A 246 6.48 -7.75 1.48
C GLY A 246 6.83 -9.16 1.97
N SER A 247 7.88 -9.30 2.81
CA SER A 247 8.46 -10.62 3.10
C SER A 247 7.48 -11.59 3.77
N ALA A 248 6.69 -11.14 4.75
CA ALA A 248 5.71 -12.02 5.41
C ALA A 248 4.66 -12.55 4.41
N ALA A 249 4.09 -11.68 3.59
CA ALA A 249 3.16 -12.08 2.53
C ALA A 249 3.84 -13.00 1.50
N TRP A 250 5.10 -12.73 1.18
CA TRP A 250 5.87 -13.53 0.23
C TRP A 250 6.14 -14.95 0.73
N GLN A 251 6.43 -15.13 2.02
CA GLN A 251 6.55 -16.46 2.60
C GLN A 251 5.23 -17.24 2.51
N CYS A 252 4.10 -16.57 2.73
CA CYS A 252 2.79 -17.19 2.54
C CYS A 252 2.54 -17.61 1.09
N TYR A 253 2.92 -16.76 0.12
CA TYR A 253 2.87 -17.11 -1.29
C TYR A 253 3.70 -18.37 -1.62
N LYS A 254 4.91 -18.45 -1.10
CA LYS A 254 5.79 -19.62 -1.30
C LYS A 254 5.27 -20.91 -0.65
N LYS A 255 4.36 -20.79 0.33
CA LYS A 255 3.67 -21.93 0.96
C LYS A 255 2.34 -22.31 0.31
N GLY A 256 1.91 -21.59 -0.72
CA GLY A 256 0.72 -21.93 -1.51
C GLY A 256 -0.45 -20.95 -1.41
N ALA A 257 -0.30 -19.84 -0.71
CA ALA A 257 -1.24 -18.72 -0.84
C ALA A 257 -1.04 -18.05 -2.20
N TYR A 258 -2.12 -17.76 -2.92
CA TYR A 258 -1.99 -17.09 -4.22
C TYR A 258 -1.71 -15.60 -4.04
N PHE A 259 -0.92 -15.04 -4.98
CA PHE A 259 -0.60 -13.62 -5.02
C PHE A 259 -1.33 -12.96 -6.18
N ALA A 260 -2.14 -11.95 -5.89
CA ALA A 260 -3.05 -11.36 -6.87
C ALA A 260 -2.59 -9.99 -7.35
N ASN A 261 -2.74 -9.74 -8.65
CA ASN A 261 -2.49 -8.47 -9.32
C ASN A 261 -1.15 -7.80 -8.92
N PRO A 262 -0.01 -8.50 -8.88
CA PRO A 262 1.23 -7.94 -8.34
C PRO A 262 1.74 -6.71 -9.09
N CYS A 263 1.38 -6.51 -10.36
CA CYS A 263 1.78 -5.36 -11.16
C CYS A 263 0.98 -4.07 -10.86
N PHE A 264 -0.07 -4.14 -10.06
CA PHE A 264 -0.86 -2.97 -9.70
C PHE A 264 -0.19 -2.22 -8.55
N ALA A 265 0.67 -1.28 -8.91
CA ALA A 265 1.37 -0.38 -8.01
C ALA A 265 0.96 1.06 -8.29
N GLN A 266 0.64 1.81 -7.24
CA GLN A 266 0.27 3.21 -7.34
C GLN A 266 1.48 4.11 -7.14
N ILE A 267 1.56 5.13 -7.98
CA ILE A 267 2.56 6.18 -7.92
C ILE A 267 1.91 7.45 -7.38
N HIS A 268 2.57 8.10 -6.42
CA HIS A 268 2.11 9.35 -5.83
C HIS A 268 2.76 10.53 -6.53
N PRO A 269 1.99 11.50 -7.05
CA PRO A 269 2.54 12.58 -7.89
C PRO A 269 3.27 13.68 -7.12
N THR A 270 3.09 13.79 -5.81
CA THR A 270 3.58 14.91 -4.99
C THR A 270 4.62 14.48 -3.96
N CYS A 271 5.75 13.94 -4.42
CA CYS A 271 6.87 13.61 -3.54
C CYS A 271 8.02 14.59 -3.74
N ILE A 272 8.84 14.80 -2.71
CA ILE A 272 10.09 15.57 -2.85
C ILE A 272 11.03 14.78 -3.75
N PRO A 273 11.61 15.38 -4.80
CA PRO A 273 12.50 14.69 -5.73
C PRO A 273 13.73 14.09 -5.04
N VAL A 274 14.33 13.10 -5.67
CA VAL A 274 15.64 12.55 -5.24
C VAL A 274 16.68 13.66 -5.24
N HIS A 275 17.46 13.78 -4.16
CA HIS A 275 18.45 14.82 -3.97
C HIS A 275 19.78 14.32 -3.36
N GLY A 276 20.10 13.05 -3.49
CA GLY A 276 21.39 12.51 -3.02
C GLY A 276 21.52 11.01 -3.19
N ASP A 277 22.75 10.56 -3.38
CA ASP A 277 23.06 9.13 -3.63
C ASP A 277 22.88 8.24 -2.38
N GLN A 278 22.85 8.86 -1.21
CA GLN A 278 22.65 8.17 0.08
C GLN A 278 21.19 8.13 0.54
N GLN A 279 20.29 8.67 -0.27
CA GLN A 279 18.87 8.68 0.07
C GLN A 279 18.28 7.27 0.02
N SER A 280 17.59 6.88 1.07
CA SER A 280 16.97 5.55 1.22
C SER A 280 15.43 5.58 1.23
N LYS A 281 14.84 6.78 1.19
CA LYS A 281 13.38 6.97 1.21
C LYS A 281 13.02 8.27 0.50
N LEU A 282 11.87 8.27 -0.19
CA LEU A 282 11.29 9.48 -0.76
C LEU A 282 10.27 10.08 0.21
N THR A 283 10.32 11.40 0.40
CA THR A 283 9.38 12.07 1.29
C THR A 283 8.10 12.41 0.55
N LEU A 284 7.00 11.85 1.03
CA LEU A 284 5.66 12.16 0.56
C LEU A 284 5.25 13.56 1.02
N MET A 285 4.74 14.37 0.10
CA MET A 285 3.99 15.58 0.40
C MET A 285 2.49 15.31 0.19
N SER A 286 1.67 15.82 1.09
CA SER A 286 0.21 15.58 1.02
C SER A 286 -0.37 15.99 -0.34
N GLU A 287 -1.17 15.10 -0.91
CA GLU A 287 -1.91 15.38 -2.15
C GLU A 287 -2.86 16.59 -2.01
N SER A 288 -3.28 16.92 -0.79
CA SER A 288 -4.11 18.11 -0.53
C SER A 288 -3.47 19.43 -0.96
N LEU A 289 -2.15 19.45 -1.13
CA LEU A 289 -1.45 20.61 -1.69
C LEU A 289 -1.93 20.96 -3.11
N ARG A 290 -2.41 19.98 -3.87
CA ARG A 290 -2.97 20.19 -5.21
C ARG A 290 -4.34 20.89 -5.23
N ASN A 291 -4.99 21.02 -4.06
CA ASN A 291 -6.28 21.73 -3.96
C ASN A 291 -6.13 23.24 -4.22
N ASP A 292 -5.02 23.82 -3.79
CA ASP A 292 -4.75 25.25 -3.95
C ASP A 292 -3.46 25.52 -4.73
N GLY A 293 -2.51 24.57 -4.76
CA GLY A 293 -1.27 24.66 -5.52
C GLY A 293 -1.46 24.31 -7.00
N ARG A 294 -0.78 25.04 -7.88
CA ARG A 294 -0.80 24.85 -9.33
C ARG A 294 0.49 24.21 -9.81
N ILE A 295 0.39 23.19 -10.67
CA ILE A 295 1.53 22.43 -11.18
C ILE A 295 1.93 22.97 -12.56
N TRP A 296 3.22 23.27 -12.75
CA TRP A 296 3.73 23.80 -14.02
C TRP A 296 5.19 23.47 -14.29
N VAL A 297 5.57 23.62 -15.54
CA VAL A 297 6.97 23.66 -16.03
C VAL A 297 7.15 24.86 -16.96
N PRO A 298 8.38 25.35 -17.24
CA PRO A 298 8.56 26.39 -18.24
C PRO A 298 8.12 25.93 -19.62
N LYS A 299 7.59 26.85 -20.44
CA LYS A 299 7.29 26.59 -21.85
C LYS A 299 8.52 26.54 -22.73
N LYS A 300 9.57 27.26 -22.34
CA LYS A 300 10.80 27.43 -23.13
C LYS A 300 11.94 26.58 -22.57
N MET A 301 12.59 25.82 -23.42
CA MET A 301 13.74 25.01 -23.04
C MET A 301 14.94 25.86 -22.55
N GLU A 302 15.04 27.08 -23.02
CA GLU A 302 16.09 28.02 -22.56
C GLU A 302 15.91 28.34 -21.07
N ASP A 303 14.68 28.60 -20.63
CA ASP A 303 14.38 28.86 -19.22
C ASP A 303 14.65 27.66 -18.34
N VAL A 304 14.36 26.43 -18.82
CA VAL A 304 14.70 25.19 -18.13
C VAL A 304 16.22 25.08 -17.91
N LYS A 305 17.02 25.36 -18.93
CA LYS A 305 18.50 25.32 -18.83
C LYS A 305 19.01 26.34 -17.83
N LYS A 306 18.49 27.57 -17.88
CA LYS A 306 18.87 28.64 -16.94
C LYS A 306 18.50 28.29 -15.48
N LEU A 307 17.31 27.72 -15.26
CA LEU A 307 16.90 27.22 -13.94
C LEU A 307 17.85 26.14 -13.41
N ARG A 308 18.15 25.13 -14.22
CA ARG A 308 19.06 24.04 -13.83
C ARG A 308 20.47 24.51 -13.50
N ASN A 309 20.93 25.55 -14.17
CA ASN A 309 22.25 26.17 -13.95
C ASN A 309 22.23 27.17 -12.77
N GLY A 310 21.04 27.50 -12.23
CA GLY A 310 20.91 28.50 -11.16
C GLY A 310 21.07 29.95 -11.63
N GLU A 311 20.97 30.22 -12.94
CA GLU A 311 21.07 31.55 -13.54
C GLU A 311 19.84 32.41 -13.31
N ILE A 312 18.67 31.77 -13.21
CA ILE A 312 17.38 32.39 -12.87
C ILE A 312 16.65 31.61 -11.78
N LYS A 313 15.76 32.29 -11.08
CA LYS A 313 14.85 31.67 -10.10
C LYS A 313 13.47 31.35 -10.73
N PRO A 314 12.70 30.44 -10.14
CA PRO A 314 11.37 30.09 -10.63
C PRO A 314 10.45 31.31 -10.80
N ASN A 315 10.55 32.28 -9.89
CA ASN A 315 9.72 33.48 -9.91
C ASN A 315 10.11 34.48 -11.01
N ASP A 316 11.27 34.36 -11.62
CA ASP A 316 11.71 35.19 -12.75
C ASP A 316 11.00 34.80 -14.06
N ILE A 317 10.38 33.60 -14.09
CA ILE A 317 9.60 33.14 -15.25
C ILE A 317 8.21 33.75 -15.19
N LYS A 318 7.87 34.50 -16.25
CA LYS A 318 6.57 35.17 -16.37
C LYS A 318 5.42 34.18 -16.46
N GLU A 319 4.22 34.59 -16.06
CA GLU A 319 3.02 33.75 -16.06
C GLU A 319 2.70 33.19 -17.46
N GLU A 320 2.85 34.00 -18.51
CA GLU A 320 2.63 33.59 -19.91
C GLU A 320 3.64 32.52 -20.40
N ASP A 321 4.82 32.42 -19.77
CA ASP A 321 5.86 31.45 -20.12
C ASP A 321 5.80 30.16 -19.28
N ARG A 322 4.74 29.98 -18.47
CA ARG A 322 4.49 28.77 -17.67
C ARG A 322 3.49 27.86 -18.36
N ASP A 323 3.81 26.59 -18.46
CA ASP A 323 2.88 25.55 -18.91
C ASP A 323 2.22 24.85 -17.71
N TYR A 324 1.00 25.24 -17.41
CA TYR A 324 0.13 24.57 -16.45
C TYR A 324 -0.51 23.35 -17.12
N TYR A 325 0.29 22.35 -17.41
CA TYR A 325 -0.04 21.26 -18.32
C TYR A 325 -1.23 20.40 -17.86
N LEU A 326 -1.49 20.24 -16.55
CA LEU A 326 -2.67 19.52 -16.06
C LEU A 326 -3.96 20.31 -16.31
N GLU A 327 -3.95 21.62 -16.04
CA GLU A 327 -5.10 22.49 -16.29
C GLU A 327 -5.42 22.59 -17.79
N ARG A 328 -4.39 22.63 -18.62
CA ARG A 328 -4.53 22.66 -20.09
C ARG A 328 -5.05 21.34 -20.67
N ARG A 329 -4.59 20.19 -20.16
CA ARG A 329 -4.96 18.87 -20.69
C ARG A 329 -6.27 18.35 -20.13
N TYR A 330 -6.61 18.71 -18.90
CA TYR A 330 -7.73 18.19 -18.14
C TYR A 330 -8.55 19.33 -17.50
N PRO A 331 -9.27 20.16 -18.31
CA PRO A 331 -9.95 21.36 -17.80
C PRO A 331 -10.96 21.09 -16.69
N ALA A 332 -11.67 19.96 -16.73
CA ALA A 332 -12.68 19.61 -15.74
C ALA A 332 -12.12 19.33 -14.34
N PHE A 333 -10.91 18.80 -14.24
CA PHE A 333 -10.27 18.40 -12.97
C PHE A 333 -9.03 19.22 -12.63
N GLY A 334 -8.35 19.75 -13.64
CA GLY A 334 -7.11 20.52 -13.46
C GLY A 334 -6.06 19.76 -12.64
N ASN A 335 -5.58 20.40 -11.59
CA ASN A 335 -4.58 19.80 -10.70
C ASN A 335 -5.12 18.63 -9.84
N LEU A 336 -6.44 18.39 -9.82
CA LEU A 336 -7.09 17.35 -9.04
C LEU A 336 -7.36 16.05 -9.81
N VAL A 337 -6.79 15.89 -11.01
CA VAL A 337 -6.83 14.59 -11.72
C VAL A 337 -6.30 13.45 -10.85
N PRO A 338 -6.72 12.18 -11.07
CA PRO A 338 -6.21 11.03 -10.34
C PRO A 338 -4.69 10.92 -10.36
N ARG A 339 -4.16 10.19 -9.39
CA ARG A 339 -2.71 10.06 -9.17
C ARG A 339 -1.96 9.50 -10.37
N ASP A 340 -2.52 8.48 -11.01
CA ASP A 340 -1.93 7.86 -12.19
C ASP A 340 -1.82 8.85 -13.36
N VAL A 341 -2.85 9.64 -13.59
CA VAL A 341 -2.88 10.69 -14.63
C VAL A 341 -1.85 11.79 -14.33
N ALA A 342 -1.86 12.34 -13.12
CA ALA A 342 -0.93 13.39 -12.71
C ALA A 342 0.54 12.92 -12.77
N SER A 343 0.80 11.69 -12.36
CA SER A 343 2.16 11.11 -12.36
C SER A 343 2.70 10.91 -13.79
N ARG A 344 1.89 10.34 -14.68
CA ARG A 344 2.28 10.18 -16.10
C ARG A 344 2.54 11.52 -16.76
N ALA A 345 1.66 12.51 -16.54
CA ALA A 345 1.82 13.84 -17.12
C ALA A 345 3.11 14.54 -16.66
N ALA A 346 3.47 14.40 -15.38
CA ALA A 346 4.75 14.90 -14.86
C ALA A 346 5.97 14.20 -15.51
N LYS A 347 5.90 12.85 -15.60
CA LYS A 347 6.95 12.07 -16.28
C LYS A 347 7.13 12.51 -17.72
N GLU A 348 6.05 12.63 -18.50
CA GLU A 348 6.11 13.08 -19.89
C GLU A 348 6.81 14.44 -20.04
N ARG A 349 6.54 15.41 -19.15
CA ARG A 349 7.22 16.72 -19.19
C ARG A 349 8.71 16.58 -18.90
N CYS A 350 9.08 15.76 -17.93
CA CYS A 350 10.47 15.51 -17.60
C CYS A 350 11.20 14.75 -18.71
N ASP A 351 10.61 13.73 -19.30
CA ASP A 351 11.17 12.96 -20.41
C ASP A 351 11.34 13.83 -21.68
N ALA A 352 10.42 14.78 -21.90
CA ALA A 352 10.54 15.79 -22.96
C ALA A 352 11.61 16.87 -22.69
N GLY A 353 12.31 16.80 -21.55
CA GLY A 353 13.41 17.69 -21.18
C GLY A 353 13.02 18.89 -20.34
N PHE A 354 11.72 19.05 -19.97
CA PHE A 354 11.23 20.22 -19.22
C PHE A 354 11.34 20.10 -17.69
N GLY A 355 11.93 19.04 -17.15
CA GLY A 355 12.16 18.91 -15.71
C GLY A 355 13.05 20.03 -15.16
N VAL A 356 12.68 20.59 -14.01
CA VAL A 356 13.18 21.90 -13.53
C VAL A 356 14.39 21.81 -12.59
N ASN A 357 14.70 20.64 -12.02
CA ASN A 357 15.86 20.47 -11.16
C ASN A 357 17.10 19.99 -11.93
N LYS A 358 18.26 19.92 -11.26
CA LYS A 358 19.53 19.48 -11.87
C LYS A 358 19.46 18.09 -12.51
N THR A 359 18.67 17.18 -11.95
CA THR A 359 18.48 15.83 -12.51
C THR A 359 17.50 15.78 -13.68
N GLY A 360 16.74 16.85 -13.91
CA GLY A 360 15.65 16.87 -14.88
C GLY A 360 14.38 16.11 -14.43
N LEU A 361 14.32 15.68 -13.18
CA LEU A 361 13.25 14.87 -12.61
C LEU A 361 12.50 15.65 -11.52
N ALA A 362 11.91 16.78 -11.90
CA ALA A 362 11.03 17.57 -11.05
C ALA A 362 10.13 18.50 -11.87
N VAL A 363 8.96 18.81 -11.32
CA VAL A 363 8.04 19.85 -11.78
C VAL A 363 7.74 20.78 -10.62
N PHE A 364 7.24 22.00 -10.90
CA PHE A 364 6.87 22.94 -9.85
C PHE A 364 5.45 22.73 -9.34
N LEU A 365 5.26 22.91 -8.03
CA LEU A 365 3.97 23.06 -7.36
C LEU A 365 3.97 24.43 -6.66
N ASP A 366 3.16 25.35 -7.17
CA ASP A 366 3.22 26.79 -6.91
C ASP A 366 1.99 27.29 -6.16
N PHE A 367 2.19 27.93 -5.01
CA PHE A 367 1.12 28.49 -4.19
C PHE A 367 0.94 30.00 -4.35
N ARG A 368 1.70 30.69 -5.20
CA ARG A 368 1.66 32.13 -5.32
C ARG A 368 0.24 32.64 -5.62
N THR A 369 -0.44 32.08 -6.62
CA THR A 369 -1.81 32.46 -6.97
C THR A 369 -2.81 32.22 -5.82
N ALA A 370 -2.61 31.13 -5.08
CA ALA A 370 -3.45 30.83 -3.91
C ALA A 370 -3.21 31.81 -2.76
N ILE A 371 -1.95 32.20 -2.53
CA ILE A 371 -1.59 33.20 -1.52
C ILE A 371 -2.15 34.57 -1.86
N GLU A 372 -2.07 34.98 -3.12
CA GLU A 372 -2.68 36.23 -3.61
C GLU A 372 -4.20 36.24 -3.41
N ARG A 373 -4.88 35.13 -3.70
CA ARG A 373 -6.35 35.00 -3.62
C ARG A 373 -6.86 34.86 -2.19
N LEU A 374 -6.21 34.07 -1.35
CA LEU A 374 -6.70 33.65 -0.04
C LEU A 374 -5.99 34.34 1.15
N GLY A 375 -4.83 34.91 0.90
CA GLY A 375 -3.94 35.45 1.92
C GLY A 375 -3.04 34.40 2.58
N VAL A 376 -1.89 34.85 3.07
CA VAL A 376 -0.87 34.00 3.72
C VAL A 376 -1.43 33.26 4.92
N ASP A 377 -2.25 33.91 5.74
CA ASP A 377 -2.77 33.32 6.99
C ASP A 377 -3.69 32.13 6.70
N LYS A 378 -4.53 32.21 5.64
CA LYS A 378 -5.39 31.10 5.26
C LYS A 378 -4.58 29.91 4.69
N ILE A 379 -3.54 30.19 3.93
CA ILE A 379 -2.63 29.15 3.45
C ILE A 379 -1.85 28.52 4.60
N ARG A 380 -1.41 29.32 5.56
CA ARG A 380 -0.74 28.82 6.78
C ARG A 380 -1.67 27.94 7.61
N GLU A 381 -2.92 28.33 7.77
CA GLU A 381 -3.92 27.50 8.45
C GLU A 381 -4.09 26.14 7.78
N ARG A 382 -4.14 26.10 6.45
CA ARG A 382 -4.36 24.86 5.69
C ARG A 382 -3.11 23.97 5.58
N TYR A 383 -1.94 24.55 5.34
CA TYR A 383 -0.74 23.84 4.88
C TYR A 383 0.54 24.17 5.68
N GLY A 384 0.46 24.98 6.71
CA GLY A 384 1.65 25.47 7.43
C GLY A 384 2.58 24.36 7.90
N ASN A 385 2.05 23.24 8.39
CA ASN A 385 2.83 22.08 8.81
C ASN A 385 3.60 21.45 7.63
N LEU A 386 2.95 21.37 6.48
CA LEU A 386 3.53 20.78 5.28
C LEU A 386 4.61 21.69 4.69
N PHE A 387 4.38 23.00 4.68
CA PHE A 387 5.36 23.98 4.24
C PHE A 387 6.60 23.99 5.14
N GLN A 388 6.40 23.94 6.45
CA GLN A 388 7.51 23.83 7.41
C GLN A 388 8.31 22.54 7.20
N MET A 389 7.63 21.41 6.97
CA MET A 389 8.31 20.13 6.70
C MET A 389 9.12 20.20 5.41
N TYR A 390 8.54 20.76 4.34
CA TYR A 390 9.24 20.94 3.06
C TYR A 390 10.47 21.83 3.22
N GLN A 391 10.32 22.97 3.88
CA GLN A 391 11.43 23.90 4.12
C GLN A 391 12.57 23.27 4.93
N LYS A 392 12.24 22.48 5.98
CA LYS A 392 13.26 21.77 6.76
C LYS A 392 14.05 20.74 5.96
N ILE A 393 13.46 20.16 4.93
CA ILE A 393 14.10 19.14 4.10
C ILE A 393 14.87 19.77 2.95
N THR A 394 14.34 20.82 2.32
CA THR A 394 14.86 21.37 1.04
C THR A 394 15.52 22.72 1.17
N ASP A 395 15.41 23.38 2.33
CA ASP A 395 15.81 24.78 2.58
C ASP A 395 15.08 25.82 1.69
N THR A 396 13.96 25.44 1.06
CA THR A 396 13.14 26.31 0.22
C THR A 396 11.85 26.68 0.94
N ASP A 397 11.53 27.97 1.03
CA ASP A 397 10.31 28.50 1.63
C ASP A 397 9.13 28.50 0.66
N PRO A 398 8.12 27.62 0.80
CA PRO A 398 7.00 27.53 -0.14
C PRO A 398 6.09 28.77 -0.18
N TYR A 399 6.19 29.66 0.81
CA TYR A 399 5.49 30.95 0.75
C TYR A 399 6.13 31.93 -0.24
N LYS A 400 7.38 31.71 -0.62
CA LYS A 400 8.17 32.60 -1.48
C LYS A 400 8.51 32.02 -2.83
N GLU A 401 8.76 30.73 -2.89
CA GLU A 401 9.16 30.02 -4.13
C GLU A 401 8.36 28.73 -4.30
N PRO A 402 8.12 28.27 -5.54
CA PRO A 402 7.43 27.00 -5.78
C PRO A 402 8.17 25.82 -5.16
N MET A 403 7.42 24.83 -4.70
CA MET A 403 7.97 23.51 -4.36
C MET A 403 8.38 22.78 -5.63
N MET A 404 9.39 21.93 -5.53
CA MET A 404 9.70 20.91 -6.53
C MET A 404 9.10 19.58 -6.09
N ILE A 405 8.39 18.91 -7.00
CA ILE A 405 7.79 17.60 -6.78
C ILE A 405 8.09 16.66 -7.95
N TYR A 406 8.09 15.35 -7.67
CA TYR A 406 8.19 14.29 -8.67
C TYR A 406 7.43 13.03 -8.22
N PRO A 407 6.92 12.21 -9.15
CA PRO A 407 6.23 10.97 -8.80
C PRO A 407 7.14 9.95 -8.12
N ALA A 408 6.56 9.18 -7.20
CA ALA A 408 7.23 8.08 -6.51
C ALA A 408 6.28 6.92 -6.21
N ILE A 409 6.80 5.70 -6.17
CA ILE A 409 6.05 4.52 -5.71
C ILE A 409 5.55 4.77 -4.29
N HIS A 410 4.27 4.48 -4.08
CA HIS A 410 3.57 4.83 -2.84
C HIS A 410 2.73 3.70 -2.24
N TYR A 411 1.92 3.00 -3.05
CA TYR A 411 0.97 2.00 -2.58
C TYR A 411 0.92 0.81 -3.54
N THR A 412 0.75 -0.39 -3.02
CA THR A 412 0.56 -1.59 -3.84
C THR A 412 -0.88 -2.07 -3.72
N MET A 413 -1.62 -2.08 -4.84
CA MET A 413 -2.96 -2.64 -4.91
C MET A 413 -2.94 -4.15 -5.05
N GLY A 414 -1.84 -4.73 -5.53
CA GLY A 414 -1.59 -6.16 -5.49
C GLY A 414 -1.29 -6.66 -4.07
N GLY A 415 -1.31 -7.96 -3.87
CA GLY A 415 -1.04 -8.60 -2.59
C GLY A 415 -1.59 -10.03 -2.54
N LEU A 416 -1.64 -10.63 -1.38
CA LEU A 416 -2.23 -11.95 -1.22
C LEU A 416 -3.69 -11.94 -1.67
N TRP A 417 -4.05 -12.93 -2.47
CA TRP A 417 -5.45 -13.15 -2.83
C TRP A 417 -6.24 -13.55 -1.58
N VAL A 418 -7.40 -12.95 -1.38
CA VAL A 418 -8.33 -13.28 -0.30
C VAL A 418 -9.75 -13.41 -0.83
N ASP A 419 -10.56 -14.24 -0.18
CA ASP A 419 -12.00 -14.34 -0.43
C ASP A 419 -12.77 -13.20 0.29
N TYR A 420 -14.10 -13.25 0.25
CA TYR A 420 -14.96 -12.26 0.93
C TYR A 420 -14.77 -12.25 2.45
N ASN A 421 -14.22 -13.32 3.03
CA ASN A 421 -13.92 -13.42 4.45
C ASN A 421 -12.50 -12.95 4.81
N LEU A 422 -11.75 -12.37 3.87
CA LEU A 422 -10.34 -11.99 4.02
C LEU A 422 -9.40 -13.19 4.25
N GLN A 423 -9.85 -14.41 3.94
CA GLN A 423 -9.04 -15.61 4.02
C GLN A 423 -8.33 -15.88 2.69
N THR A 424 -7.05 -16.22 2.77
CA THR A 424 -6.25 -16.62 1.59
C THR A 424 -6.67 -18.01 1.09
N THR A 425 -6.00 -18.53 0.07
CA THR A 425 -6.20 -19.91 -0.39
C THR A 425 -5.73 -20.97 0.63
N ILE A 426 -5.05 -20.55 1.70
CA ILE A 426 -4.66 -21.43 2.81
C ILE A 426 -5.64 -21.25 3.96
N PRO A 427 -6.36 -22.30 4.39
CA PRO A 427 -7.25 -22.22 5.53
C PRO A 427 -6.53 -21.74 6.80
N GLY A 428 -7.18 -20.86 7.55
CA GLY A 428 -6.61 -20.27 8.77
C GLY A 428 -5.58 -19.17 8.54
N LEU A 429 -5.29 -18.82 7.29
CA LEU A 429 -4.41 -17.73 6.92
C LEU A 429 -5.20 -16.57 6.30
N TYR A 430 -5.15 -15.42 6.95
CA TYR A 430 -5.86 -14.19 6.57
C TYR A 430 -4.86 -13.11 6.15
N ALA A 431 -5.28 -12.22 5.27
CA ALA A 431 -4.51 -11.02 4.92
C ALA A 431 -5.43 -9.79 4.92
N ILE A 432 -4.99 -8.73 5.59
CA ILE A 432 -5.77 -7.50 5.78
C ILE A 432 -4.98 -6.25 5.39
N GLY A 433 -5.70 -5.18 5.05
CA GLY A 433 -5.12 -3.94 4.60
C GLY A 433 -4.32 -4.11 3.31
N GLU A 434 -3.23 -3.37 3.17
CA GLU A 434 -2.38 -3.38 1.97
C GLU A 434 -1.64 -4.71 1.72
N ALA A 435 -1.66 -5.65 2.67
CA ALA A 435 -1.08 -6.98 2.49
C ALA A 435 -1.91 -7.89 1.58
N ASN A 436 -3.21 -7.64 1.43
CA ASN A 436 -4.07 -8.31 0.47
C ASN A 436 -4.14 -7.53 -0.85
N PHE A 437 -4.71 -8.12 -1.90
CA PHE A 437 -4.81 -7.48 -3.23
C PHE A 437 -5.83 -6.34 -3.32
N SER A 438 -6.37 -5.93 -2.23
CA SER A 438 -7.22 -4.77 -1.97
C SER A 438 -8.51 -4.63 -2.82
N ASP A 439 -9.38 -3.78 -2.35
CA ASP A 439 -10.65 -3.44 -3.02
C ASP A 439 -10.50 -2.23 -3.97
N HIS A 440 -9.28 -1.89 -4.38
CA HIS A 440 -8.99 -0.66 -5.15
C HIS A 440 -8.80 -0.87 -6.64
N GLY A 441 -8.72 -2.12 -7.10
CA GLY A 441 -8.51 -2.42 -8.52
C GLY A 441 -7.15 -1.91 -9.04
N GLY A 442 -7.16 -1.32 -10.23
CA GLY A 442 -5.92 -0.87 -10.90
C GLY A 442 -5.35 0.44 -10.37
N ASN A 443 -6.15 1.24 -9.66
CA ASN A 443 -5.72 2.50 -9.03
C ASN A 443 -6.58 2.82 -7.81
N ARG A 444 -5.96 3.25 -6.74
CA ARG A 444 -6.61 3.60 -5.48
C ARG A 444 -6.98 5.09 -5.45
N LEU A 445 -8.18 5.42 -5.06
CA LEU A 445 -8.56 6.81 -4.76
C LEU A 445 -7.76 7.33 -3.57
N GLY A 446 -7.42 8.60 -3.59
CA GLY A 446 -6.79 9.28 -2.45
C GLY A 446 -7.61 9.07 -1.17
N ALA A 447 -6.95 8.99 -0.01
CA ALA A 447 -7.56 8.82 1.30
C ALA A 447 -8.33 7.50 1.55
N SER A 448 -8.14 6.46 0.71
CA SER A 448 -8.84 5.18 0.85
C SER A 448 -8.01 4.05 1.48
N ALA A 449 -6.68 4.17 1.56
CA ALA A 449 -5.83 3.12 2.16
C ALA A 449 -6.10 2.92 3.66
N LEU A 450 -6.17 4.02 4.40
CA LEU A 450 -6.45 4.00 5.84
C LEU A 450 -7.87 3.49 6.12
N MET A 451 -8.82 3.85 5.26
CA MET A 451 -10.20 3.36 5.31
C MET A 451 -10.24 1.83 5.21
N GLN A 452 -9.55 1.25 4.23
CA GLN A 452 -9.51 -0.21 4.06
C GLN A 452 -8.86 -0.90 5.26
N GLY A 453 -7.70 -0.43 5.73
CA GLY A 453 -7.03 -1.04 6.87
C GLY A 453 -7.89 -1.09 8.13
N LEU A 454 -8.60 -0.01 8.43
CA LEU A 454 -9.51 0.05 9.58
C LEU A 454 -10.82 -0.72 9.36
N ALA A 455 -11.34 -0.76 8.12
CA ALA A 455 -12.48 -1.59 7.77
C ALA A 455 -12.15 -3.07 8.00
N ASP A 456 -11.05 -3.55 7.44
CA ASP A 456 -10.63 -4.94 7.57
C ASP A 456 -10.40 -5.32 9.03
N GLY A 457 -9.68 -4.49 9.79
CA GLY A 457 -9.29 -4.78 11.17
C GLY A 457 -10.41 -4.67 12.19
N TYR A 458 -11.24 -3.63 12.11
CA TYR A 458 -12.31 -3.40 13.09
C TYR A 458 -13.66 -4.01 12.72
N PHE A 459 -14.03 -3.99 11.42
CA PHE A 459 -15.42 -4.25 11.02
C PHE A 459 -15.65 -5.50 10.19
N ILE A 460 -14.60 -6.14 9.66
CA ILE A 460 -14.73 -7.31 8.79
C ILE A 460 -14.09 -8.55 9.44
N LEU A 461 -12.78 -8.53 9.65
CA LEU A 461 -12.03 -9.68 10.16
C LEU A 461 -12.58 -10.26 11.48
N PRO A 462 -12.97 -9.45 12.48
CA PRO A 462 -13.51 -10.00 13.73
C PRO A 462 -14.71 -10.92 13.56
N TYR A 463 -15.53 -10.69 12.54
CA TYR A 463 -16.64 -11.58 12.19
C TYR A 463 -16.18 -12.80 11.40
N THR A 464 -15.39 -12.60 10.36
CA THR A 464 -15.05 -13.67 9.41
C THR A 464 -14.06 -14.67 9.97
N ILE A 465 -13.07 -14.23 10.75
CA ILE A 465 -12.15 -15.14 11.44
C ILE A 465 -12.88 -15.97 12.53
N GLY A 466 -13.90 -15.39 13.16
CA GLY A 466 -14.72 -16.08 14.14
C GLY A 466 -15.44 -17.29 13.55
N ASP A 467 -15.91 -17.22 12.31
CA ASP A 467 -16.52 -18.35 11.62
C ASP A 467 -15.56 -19.53 11.46
N TYR A 468 -14.33 -19.27 11.05
CA TYR A 468 -13.29 -20.29 10.97
C TYR A 468 -12.92 -20.83 12.36
N LEU A 469 -12.70 -19.96 13.33
CA LEU A 469 -12.30 -20.34 14.68
C LEU A 469 -13.40 -21.15 15.41
N ALA A 470 -14.66 -20.97 15.04
CA ALA A 470 -15.75 -21.79 15.54
C ALA A 470 -15.61 -23.28 15.18
N THR A 471 -14.84 -23.61 14.15
CA THR A 471 -14.49 -25.01 13.83
C THR A 471 -13.29 -25.51 14.63
N GLN A 472 -12.51 -24.63 15.23
CA GLN A 472 -11.24 -24.92 15.88
C GLN A 472 -11.33 -25.06 17.40
N PHE A 473 -12.45 -24.77 18.02
CA PHE A 473 -12.56 -24.68 19.49
C PHE A 473 -12.28 -25.98 20.26
N LYS A 474 -12.37 -27.13 19.58
CA LYS A 474 -12.01 -28.44 20.14
C LYS A 474 -10.53 -28.79 19.95
N ASN A 475 -9.85 -28.10 19.09
CA ASN A 475 -8.45 -28.36 18.82
C ASN A 475 -7.58 -27.84 19.98
N PRO A 476 -6.58 -28.60 20.43
CA PRO A 476 -5.66 -28.12 21.45
C PRO A 476 -4.85 -26.94 20.93
N LYS A 477 -4.12 -26.29 21.82
CA LYS A 477 -3.08 -25.34 21.43
C LYS A 477 -2.10 -26.03 20.49
N THR A 478 -1.65 -25.30 19.47
CA THR A 478 -0.68 -25.82 18.51
C THR A 478 0.63 -26.18 19.20
N ASP A 479 1.06 -27.42 19.02
CA ASP A 479 2.36 -27.90 19.52
C ASP A 479 3.49 -27.38 18.61
N THR A 480 4.31 -26.49 19.13
CA THR A 480 5.50 -25.97 18.41
C THR A 480 6.66 -26.96 18.34
N GLY A 481 6.54 -28.12 19.00
CA GLY A 481 7.44 -29.26 18.84
C GLY A 481 7.13 -30.17 17.66
N ALA A 482 6.03 -29.90 16.94
CA ALA A 482 5.64 -30.68 15.77
C ALA A 482 6.69 -30.64 14.65
N PRO A 483 6.83 -31.73 13.85
CA PRO A 483 7.86 -31.84 12.81
C PRO A 483 7.81 -30.69 11.79
N GLU A 484 6.62 -30.15 11.49
CA GLU A 484 6.43 -29.04 10.54
C GLU A 484 7.12 -27.75 11.03
N PHE A 485 7.14 -27.49 12.35
CA PHE A 485 7.89 -26.39 12.95
C PHE A 485 9.39 -26.60 12.86
N GLU A 486 9.86 -27.82 13.12
CA GLU A 486 11.27 -28.17 13.03
C GLU A 486 11.80 -28.02 11.60
N GLU A 487 11.05 -28.50 10.62
CA GLU A 487 11.39 -28.38 9.20
C GLU A 487 11.45 -26.91 8.76
N ALA A 488 10.46 -26.10 9.12
CA ALA A 488 10.41 -24.68 8.80
C ALA A 488 11.56 -23.90 9.45
N GLU A 489 11.85 -24.15 10.73
CA GLU A 489 12.99 -23.54 11.43
C GLU A 489 14.32 -23.92 10.78
N LYS A 490 14.51 -25.18 10.44
CA LYS A 490 15.71 -25.66 9.76
C LYS A 490 15.92 -24.97 8.41
N ALA A 491 14.87 -24.79 7.63
CA ALA A 491 14.92 -24.08 6.35
C ALA A 491 15.30 -22.61 6.53
N VAL A 492 14.74 -21.93 7.53
CA VAL A 492 15.08 -20.54 7.87
C VAL A 492 16.54 -20.41 8.27
N ARG A 493 17.04 -21.28 9.16
CA ARG A 493 18.45 -21.29 9.59
C ARG A 493 19.38 -21.54 8.41
N ALA A 494 19.06 -22.49 7.54
CA ALA A 494 19.86 -22.77 6.34
C ALA A 494 19.96 -21.57 5.40
N LYS A 495 18.88 -20.83 5.22
CA LYS A 495 18.87 -19.60 4.40
C LYS A 495 19.76 -18.52 5.02
N ILE A 496 19.70 -18.32 6.33
CA ILE A 496 20.54 -17.36 7.05
C ILE A 496 22.02 -17.77 6.96
N ASP A 497 22.33 -19.03 7.23
CA ASP A 497 23.70 -19.55 7.15
C ASP A 497 24.28 -19.40 5.74
N ARG A 498 23.50 -19.67 4.71
CA ARG A 498 23.88 -19.44 3.32
C ARG A 498 24.24 -17.98 3.07
N LEU A 499 23.39 -17.03 3.47
CA LEU A 499 23.66 -15.60 3.29
C LEU A 499 24.94 -15.15 4.01
N MET A 500 25.13 -15.59 5.25
CA MET A 500 26.31 -15.24 6.04
C MET A 500 27.61 -15.86 5.51
N SER A 501 27.53 -16.93 4.73
CA SER A 501 28.70 -17.66 4.19
C SER A 501 29.23 -17.13 2.86
N ILE A 502 28.45 -16.34 2.09
CA ILE A 502 28.80 -15.94 0.73
C ILE A 502 30.07 -15.07 0.70
N LYS A 503 30.20 -14.08 1.58
CA LYS A 503 31.40 -13.20 1.67
C LYS A 503 31.84 -12.59 0.32
N GLY A 504 30.86 -12.10 -0.45
CA GLY A 504 31.08 -11.52 -1.77
C GLY A 504 31.59 -10.09 -1.74
N HIS A 505 31.49 -9.40 -2.87
CA HIS A 505 32.06 -8.07 -3.09
C HIS A 505 31.02 -6.95 -3.00
N HIS A 506 29.73 -7.26 -3.15
CA HIS A 506 28.67 -6.26 -3.20
C HIS A 506 27.89 -6.19 -1.88
N THR A 507 27.66 -4.98 -1.40
CA THR A 507 26.77 -4.75 -0.26
C THR A 507 25.33 -5.02 -0.64
N VAL A 508 24.49 -5.28 0.37
CA VAL A 508 23.04 -5.47 0.15
C VAL A 508 22.40 -4.23 -0.47
N ASP A 509 22.80 -3.03 -0.01
CA ASP A 509 22.27 -1.76 -0.53
C ASP A 509 22.63 -1.52 -2.00
N GLU A 510 23.84 -1.88 -2.43
CA GLU A 510 24.23 -1.79 -3.85
C GLU A 510 23.36 -2.68 -4.73
N LEU A 511 23.12 -3.92 -4.32
CA LEU A 511 22.30 -4.84 -5.10
C LEU A 511 20.81 -4.44 -5.07
N HIS A 512 20.33 -3.89 -3.95
CA HIS A 512 18.96 -3.37 -3.88
C HIS A 512 18.77 -2.12 -4.76
N LYS A 513 19.76 -1.23 -4.82
CA LYS A 513 19.77 -0.09 -5.77
C LYS A 513 19.71 -0.56 -7.22
N LYS A 514 20.46 -1.60 -7.59
CA LYS A 514 20.38 -2.20 -8.93
C LYS A 514 18.96 -2.69 -9.25
N LEU A 515 18.33 -3.41 -8.32
CA LEU A 515 16.94 -3.85 -8.47
C LEU A 515 16.00 -2.65 -8.62
N GLY A 516 16.16 -1.64 -7.78
CA GLY A 516 15.36 -0.41 -7.84
C GLY A 516 15.44 0.30 -9.19
N HIS A 517 16.61 0.37 -9.78
CA HIS A 517 16.81 0.93 -11.13
C HIS A 517 16.06 0.11 -12.19
N ILE A 518 16.20 -1.21 -12.18
CA ILE A 518 15.48 -2.09 -13.12
C ILE A 518 13.98 -1.90 -12.99
N MET A 519 13.46 -1.91 -11.76
CA MET A 519 12.04 -1.76 -11.50
C MET A 519 11.51 -0.39 -11.94
N TRP A 520 12.22 0.68 -11.64
CA TRP A 520 11.80 2.04 -12.03
C TRP A 520 11.82 2.25 -13.53
N GLU A 521 12.85 1.76 -14.22
CA GLU A 521 13.02 1.92 -15.66
C GLU A 521 11.98 1.11 -16.45
N TYR A 522 11.82 -0.17 -16.12
CA TYR A 522 11.05 -1.09 -16.97
C TYR A 522 9.68 -1.48 -16.40
N VAL A 523 9.49 -1.37 -15.08
CA VAL A 523 8.25 -1.77 -14.38
C VAL A 523 7.62 -0.58 -13.65
N GLY A 524 7.95 0.64 -14.07
CA GLY A 524 7.51 1.90 -13.48
C GLY A 524 6.20 2.43 -14.07
N MET A 525 6.17 3.75 -14.32
CA MET A 525 4.95 4.47 -14.77
C MET A 525 4.54 4.18 -16.21
N ALA A 526 5.48 3.87 -17.09
CA ALA A 526 5.24 3.52 -18.48
C ALA A 526 5.99 2.23 -18.79
N ARG A 527 5.29 1.23 -19.28
CA ARG A 527 5.78 -0.12 -19.49
C ARG A 527 5.58 -0.53 -20.94
N ASN A 528 6.48 -1.33 -21.46
CA ASN A 528 6.33 -1.94 -22.78
C ASN A 528 6.84 -3.37 -22.80
N GLU A 529 6.45 -4.14 -23.80
CA GLU A 529 6.77 -5.57 -23.87
C GLU A 529 8.27 -5.84 -23.85
N ALA A 530 9.05 -5.09 -24.61
CA ALA A 530 10.51 -5.25 -24.68
C ALA A 530 11.17 -4.94 -23.34
N GLY A 531 10.79 -3.85 -22.69
CA GLY A 531 11.29 -3.45 -21.38
C GLY A 531 10.94 -4.45 -20.28
N LEU A 532 9.72 -4.97 -20.27
CA LEU A 532 9.29 -5.97 -19.28
C LEU A 532 10.04 -7.30 -19.44
N LYS A 533 10.26 -7.76 -20.67
CA LYS A 533 11.10 -8.93 -20.94
C LYS A 533 12.54 -8.71 -20.47
N LYS A 534 13.08 -7.52 -20.76
CA LYS A 534 14.41 -7.14 -20.30
C LYS A 534 14.52 -7.07 -18.77
N ALA A 535 13.50 -6.57 -18.09
CA ALA A 535 13.44 -6.55 -16.63
C ALA A 535 13.52 -7.97 -16.04
N ILE A 536 12.76 -8.92 -16.60
CA ILE A 536 12.78 -10.31 -16.13
C ILE A 536 14.19 -10.91 -16.27
N GLU A 537 14.85 -10.72 -17.41
CA GLU A 537 16.24 -11.19 -17.60
C GLU A 537 17.20 -10.58 -16.59
N LEU A 538 17.19 -9.25 -16.47
CA LEU A 538 18.09 -8.52 -15.56
C LEU A 538 17.85 -8.87 -14.09
N ILE A 539 16.60 -9.07 -13.68
CA ILE A 539 16.27 -9.47 -12.29
C ILE A 539 16.76 -10.89 -12.02
N GLN A 540 16.62 -11.81 -12.98
CA GLN A 540 17.15 -13.18 -12.84
C GLN A 540 18.68 -13.18 -12.74
N GLU A 541 19.37 -12.37 -13.55
CA GLU A 541 20.83 -12.20 -13.48
C GLU A 541 21.24 -11.60 -12.13
N LEU A 542 20.56 -10.56 -11.68
CA LEU A 542 20.82 -9.92 -10.39
C LEU A 542 20.57 -10.88 -9.21
N ARG A 543 19.55 -11.75 -9.30
CA ARG A 543 19.31 -12.79 -8.29
C ARG A 543 20.46 -13.81 -8.21
N LYS A 544 21.05 -14.19 -9.36
CA LYS A 544 22.24 -15.04 -9.38
C LYS A 544 23.45 -14.31 -8.77
N GLU A 545 23.66 -13.05 -9.11
CA GLU A 545 24.71 -12.20 -8.54
C GLU A 545 24.53 -12.09 -7.01
N PHE A 546 23.32 -11.83 -6.52
CA PHE A 546 23.02 -11.75 -5.09
C PHE A 546 23.42 -13.06 -4.35
N TRP A 547 22.99 -14.21 -4.84
CA TRP A 547 23.27 -15.51 -4.20
C TRP A 547 24.68 -16.03 -4.39
N SER A 548 25.54 -15.35 -5.12
CA SER A 548 26.95 -15.70 -5.34
C SER A 548 27.93 -14.66 -4.84
N ASP A 549 27.54 -13.39 -4.74
CA ASP A 549 28.49 -12.29 -4.52
C ASP A 549 28.04 -11.23 -3.51
N VAL A 550 26.96 -11.45 -2.77
CA VAL A 550 26.53 -10.55 -1.69
C VAL A 550 27.47 -10.65 -0.48
N TYR A 551 27.76 -9.51 0.13
CA TYR A 551 28.47 -9.44 1.41
C TYR A 551 27.52 -8.96 2.50
N VAL A 552 27.24 -9.84 3.47
CA VAL A 552 26.47 -9.52 4.68
C VAL A 552 27.45 -9.37 5.83
N ALA A 553 27.61 -8.15 6.31
CA ALA A 553 28.47 -7.84 7.44
C ALA A 553 27.81 -8.28 8.78
N GLY A 554 28.62 -8.39 9.83
CA GLY A 554 28.14 -8.67 11.19
C GLY A 554 27.97 -10.15 11.49
N ASP A 555 27.19 -10.44 12.52
CA ASP A 555 26.96 -11.77 13.08
C ASP A 555 25.46 -12.10 13.03
N LYS A 556 25.14 -13.37 12.82
CA LYS A 556 23.75 -13.85 12.79
C LYS A 556 23.10 -13.98 14.19
N ASP A 557 23.91 -14.15 15.21
CA ASP A 557 23.48 -14.42 16.59
C ASP A 557 23.34 -13.14 17.43
N ASN A 558 23.31 -11.98 16.76
CA ASN A 558 23.17 -10.67 17.36
C ASN A 558 22.26 -9.76 16.51
N PHE A 559 22.03 -8.53 16.98
CA PHE A 559 21.42 -7.47 16.19
C PHE A 559 22.22 -7.24 14.90
N ASN A 560 21.59 -7.44 13.75
CA ASN A 560 22.24 -7.31 12.45
C ASN A 560 21.29 -6.80 11.38
N GLN A 561 21.34 -5.48 11.10
CA GLN A 561 20.50 -4.85 10.09
C GLN A 561 20.87 -5.27 8.66
N GLU A 562 22.13 -5.59 8.40
CA GLU A 562 22.54 -6.04 7.06
C GLU A 562 21.94 -7.40 6.72
N LEU A 563 21.85 -8.29 7.71
CA LEU A 563 21.16 -9.58 7.54
C LEU A 563 19.64 -9.38 7.33
N GLU A 564 19.01 -8.45 8.05
CA GLU A 564 17.60 -8.11 7.83
C GLU A 564 17.37 -7.61 6.39
N LYS A 565 18.21 -6.69 5.90
CA LYS A 565 18.16 -6.17 4.53
C LYS A 565 18.40 -7.29 3.50
N ALA A 566 19.35 -8.20 3.75
CA ALA A 566 19.67 -9.30 2.84
C ALA A 566 18.48 -10.27 2.69
N LEU A 567 17.84 -10.63 3.80
CA LEU A 567 16.64 -11.48 3.78
C LEU A 567 15.49 -10.83 3.00
N ARG A 568 15.28 -9.53 3.18
CA ARG A 568 14.26 -8.77 2.42
C ARG A 568 14.60 -8.65 0.94
N LEU A 569 15.86 -8.38 0.60
CA LEU A 569 16.28 -8.28 -0.78
C LEU A 569 16.11 -9.61 -1.53
N ALA A 570 16.39 -10.73 -0.88
CA ALA A 570 16.11 -12.04 -1.45
C ALA A 570 14.65 -12.18 -1.89
N ASP A 571 13.71 -11.68 -1.08
CA ASP A 571 12.28 -11.68 -1.40
C ASP A 571 11.94 -10.61 -2.44
N PHE A 572 12.49 -9.40 -2.36
CA PHE A 572 12.25 -8.35 -3.36
C PHE A 572 12.69 -8.73 -4.77
N LEU A 573 13.77 -9.48 -4.92
CA LEU A 573 14.21 -10.00 -6.21
C LEU A 573 13.16 -10.93 -6.84
N GLU A 574 12.52 -11.76 -6.03
CA GLU A 574 11.44 -12.63 -6.49
C GLU A 574 10.14 -11.85 -6.75
N ILE A 575 9.78 -10.92 -5.86
CA ILE A 575 8.60 -10.06 -6.00
C ILE A 575 8.69 -9.21 -7.27
N GLY A 576 9.84 -8.59 -7.51
CA GLY A 576 10.08 -7.77 -8.69
C GLY A 576 9.91 -8.54 -10.00
N GLU A 577 10.39 -9.79 -10.04
CA GLU A 577 10.19 -10.67 -11.19
C GLU A 577 8.69 -11.00 -11.40
N LEU A 578 7.96 -11.30 -10.33
CA LEU A 578 6.52 -11.58 -10.44
C LEU A 578 5.73 -10.34 -10.91
N MET A 579 6.09 -9.15 -10.42
CA MET A 579 5.51 -7.88 -10.89
C MET A 579 5.74 -7.68 -12.38
N ALA A 580 6.95 -7.92 -12.87
CA ALA A 580 7.28 -7.80 -14.29
C ALA A 580 6.54 -8.84 -15.15
N ARG A 581 6.40 -10.08 -14.68
CA ARG A 581 5.65 -11.14 -15.36
C ARG A 581 4.16 -10.83 -15.45
N ASP A 582 3.55 -10.35 -14.38
CA ASP A 582 2.14 -9.97 -14.37
C ASP A 582 1.88 -8.76 -15.29
N ALA A 583 2.77 -7.77 -15.28
CA ALA A 583 2.69 -6.63 -16.18
C ALA A 583 2.84 -7.03 -17.66
N LEU A 584 3.73 -7.98 -17.96
CA LEU A 584 3.92 -8.53 -19.31
C LEU A 584 2.69 -9.31 -19.79
N HIS A 585 2.08 -10.09 -18.90
CA HIS A 585 0.87 -10.85 -19.19
C HIS A 585 -0.32 -9.94 -19.47
N ARG A 586 -0.50 -8.87 -18.68
CA ARG A 586 -1.65 -7.96 -18.76
C ARG A 586 -1.49 -6.95 -19.91
N LYS A 587 -1.95 -7.37 -21.09
CA LYS A 587 -1.87 -6.57 -22.34
C LYS A 587 -3.01 -5.55 -22.43
N GLU A 588 -3.12 -4.72 -21.44
CA GLU A 588 -4.03 -3.57 -21.36
C GLU A 588 -3.38 -2.44 -20.56
N SER A 589 -4.01 -1.28 -20.52
CA SER A 589 -3.68 -0.22 -19.56
C SER A 589 -4.88 0.06 -18.67
N CYS A 590 -4.68 -0.06 -17.36
CA CYS A 590 -5.70 0.23 -16.36
C CYS A 590 -5.05 0.80 -15.09
N GLY A 591 -5.51 1.95 -14.63
CA GLY A 591 -5.01 2.63 -13.46
C GLY A 591 -3.50 2.87 -13.49
N GLY A 592 -2.79 2.35 -12.50
CA GLY A 592 -1.33 2.45 -12.38
C GLY A 592 -0.55 1.56 -13.35
N HIS A 593 -1.19 0.56 -13.94
CA HIS A 593 -0.60 -0.28 -14.97
C HIS A 593 -0.81 0.35 -16.35
N PHE A 594 0.23 0.95 -16.89
CA PHE A 594 0.21 1.60 -18.20
C PHE A 594 1.17 0.90 -19.16
N ARG A 595 0.62 0.34 -20.25
CA ARG A 595 1.36 -0.25 -21.35
C ARG A 595 1.39 0.73 -22.52
N GLU A 596 2.58 1.13 -22.98
CA GLU A 596 2.75 2.07 -24.09
C GLU A 596 2.09 1.60 -25.38
N GLU A 597 2.00 0.28 -25.58
CA GLU A 597 1.29 -0.32 -26.72
C GLU A 597 -0.24 -0.27 -26.58
N MET A 598 -0.75 -0.04 -25.36
CA MET A 598 -2.17 -0.07 -25.01
C MET A 598 -2.64 1.30 -24.52
N GLN A 599 -2.64 2.25 -25.44
CA GLN A 599 -3.14 3.60 -25.21
C GLN A 599 -4.10 4.03 -26.32
N THR A 600 -4.93 5.01 -26.01
CA THR A 600 -5.78 5.67 -27.00
C THR A 600 -4.95 6.60 -27.89
N GLU A 601 -5.53 7.10 -28.98
CA GLU A 601 -4.90 8.10 -29.86
C GLU A 601 -4.47 9.36 -29.10
N ASP A 602 -5.22 9.70 -28.02
CA ASP A 602 -4.93 10.84 -27.14
C ASP A 602 -3.88 10.56 -26.06
N GLY A 603 -3.28 9.37 -26.03
CA GLY A 603 -2.28 8.96 -25.03
C GLY A 603 -2.85 8.57 -23.66
N GLU A 604 -4.16 8.30 -23.56
CA GLU A 604 -4.79 7.83 -22.34
C GLU A 604 -4.82 6.30 -22.24
N THR A 605 -5.12 5.76 -21.07
CA THR A 605 -5.19 4.33 -20.82
C THR A 605 -6.25 3.65 -21.69
N LYS A 606 -5.87 2.57 -22.36
CA LYS A 606 -6.78 1.72 -23.12
C LYS A 606 -6.95 0.39 -22.40
N ARG A 607 -8.12 0.24 -21.79
CA ARG A 607 -8.54 -0.99 -21.12
C ARG A 607 -9.02 -2.02 -22.15
N ASP A 608 -8.86 -3.29 -21.83
CA ASP A 608 -9.41 -4.41 -22.58
C ASP A 608 -10.29 -5.26 -21.67
N ASP A 609 -11.57 -4.87 -21.58
CA ASP A 609 -12.54 -5.51 -20.69
C ASP A 609 -12.97 -6.91 -21.17
N GLU A 610 -12.81 -7.21 -22.46
CA GLU A 610 -13.14 -8.53 -23.02
C GLU A 610 -12.15 -9.60 -22.56
N HIS A 611 -10.86 -9.27 -22.53
CA HIS A 611 -9.81 -10.25 -22.28
C HIS A 611 -9.18 -10.18 -20.89
N PHE A 612 -9.29 -9.05 -20.16
CA PHE A 612 -8.58 -8.82 -18.90
C PHE A 612 -9.45 -8.45 -17.71
N MET A 613 -10.78 -8.61 -17.79
CA MET A 613 -11.68 -8.36 -16.67
C MET A 613 -11.64 -9.52 -15.66
N TYR A 614 -10.52 -9.69 -15.00
CA TYR A 614 -10.32 -10.71 -13.98
C TYR A 614 -9.24 -10.30 -12.97
N VAL A 615 -9.25 -10.94 -11.81
CA VAL A 615 -8.13 -10.93 -10.86
C VAL A 615 -7.11 -11.96 -11.35
N ALA A 616 -5.87 -11.51 -11.60
CA ALA A 616 -4.77 -12.38 -11.94
C ALA A 616 -4.14 -12.92 -10.65
N ALA A 617 -4.42 -14.17 -10.33
CA ALA A 617 -3.92 -14.82 -9.11
C ALA A 617 -2.80 -15.83 -9.48
N TRP A 618 -1.61 -15.57 -8.98
CA TRP A 618 -0.42 -16.37 -9.28
C TRP A 618 -0.15 -17.40 -8.19
N GLU A 619 0.16 -18.61 -8.61
CA GLU A 619 0.58 -19.72 -7.75
C GLU A 619 2.07 -19.96 -7.88
N TYR A 620 2.76 -20.07 -6.74
CA TYR A 620 4.19 -20.38 -6.68
C TYR A 620 4.46 -21.83 -7.07
N LYS A 621 5.39 -22.05 -7.99
CA LYS A 621 5.80 -23.39 -8.47
C LYS A 621 7.25 -23.73 -8.15
N GLY A 622 7.99 -22.81 -7.54
CA GLY A 622 9.42 -22.96 -7.23
C GLY A 622 10.23 -21.76 -7.73
N ALA A 623 11.40 -21.54 -7.13
CA ALA A 623 12.25 -20.38 -7.43
C ALA A 623 12.71 -20.30 -8.90
N ASP A 624 12.93 -21.47 -9.53
CA ASP A 624 13.43 -21.58 -10.89
C ASP A 624 12.34 -22.04 -11.91
N LYS A 625 11.08 -21.96 -11.48
CA LYS A 625 9.93 -22.31 -12.33
C LYS A 625 9.06 -21.10 -12.57
N GLU A 626 8.43 -21.07 -13.73
CA GLU A 626 7.39 -20.04 -13.98
C GLU A 626 6.21 -20.25 -13.05
N PRO A 627 5.69 -19.16 -12.44
CA PRO A 627 4.48 -19.25 -11.65
C PRO A 627 3.27 -19.57 -12.54
N GLU A 628 2.27 -20.22 -11.98
CA GLU A 628 1.05 -20.56 -12.70
C GLU A 628 -0.01 -19.47 -12.47
N LEU A 629 -0.61 -19.00 -13.57
CA LEU A 629 -1.68 -18.00 -13.51
C LEU A 629 -3.05 -18.69 -13.38
N HIS A 630 -3.80 -18.25 -12.38
CA HIS A 630 -5.22 -18.54 -12.22
C HIS A 630 -6.02 -17.24 -12.37
N LYS A 631 -7.19 -17.33 -12.99
CA LYS A 631 -8.04 -16.17 -13.29
C LYS A 631 -9.35 -16.26 -12.50
N GLU A 632 -9.65 -15.20 -11.74
CA GLU A 632 -10.96 -15.03 -11.13
C GLU A 632 -11.73 -13.98 -11.94
N PRO A 633 -12.80 -14.34 -12.66
CA PRO A 633 -13.59 -13.39 -13.42
C PRO A 633 -14.21 -12.31 -12.53
N LEU A 634 -14.17 -11.06 -12.98
CA LEU A 634 -14.87 -9.94 -12.35
C LEU A 634 -16.19 -9.69 -13.07
N LEU A 635 -17.28 -9.65 -12.31
CA LEU A 635 -18.62 -9.43 -12.83
C LEU A 635 -19.17 -8.10 -12.25
N TYR A 636 -19.78 -7.29 -13.10
CA TYR A 636 -20.41 -6.02 -12.75
C TYR A 636 -21.90 -6.09 -13.07
N GLU A 637 -22.70 -6.25 -12.02
CA GLU A 637 -24.17 -6.35 -12.12
C GLU A 637 -24.84 -5.02 -11.72
N ASN A 638 -24.18 -4.21 -10.91
CA ASN A 638 -24.74 -3.02 -10.29
C ASN A 638 -24.14 -1.72 -10.85
N ILE A 639 -23.10 -1.81 -11.66
CA ILE A 639 -22.43 -0.67 -12.28
C ILE A 639 -22.30 -0.91 -13.78
N LYS A 640 -22.66 0.13 -14.57
CA LYS A 640 -22.36 0.14 -15.99
C LYS A 640 -20.89 0.52 -16.21
N ILE A 641 -20.18 -0.31 -16.92
CA ILE A 641 -18.78 -0.06 -17.28
C ILE A 641 -18.70 1.11 -18.24
N ALA A 642 -17.81 2.06 -17.96
CA ALA A 642 -17.57 3.23 -18.79
C ALA A 642 -16.07 3.56 -18.82
N THR A 643 -15.62 4.23 -19.85
CA THR A 643 -14.26 4.78 -19.91
C THR A 643 -14.14 5.97 -18.94
N ARG A 644 -13.01 6.06 -18.25
CA ARG A 644 -12.68 7.23 -17.43
C ARG A 644 -12.44 8.43 -18.37
N ASN A 645 -13.08 9.56 -18.10
CA ASN A 645 -12.83 10.80 -18.81
C ASN A 645 -12.58 11.92 -17.79
N TYR A 646 -11.48 12.64 -17.95
CA TYR A 646 -11.06 13.77 -17.10
C TYR A 646 -10.88 15.06 -17.92
N LYS A 647 -11.21 15.04 -19.21
CA LYS A 647 -11.07 16.18 -20.13
C LYS A 647 -12.33 17.03 -20.21
N ASP A 648 -13.52 16.40 -20.05
CA ASP A 648 -14.83 17.04 -20.15
C ASP A 648 -15.44 17.40 -18.78
#